data_cb43c8007ba84d18500e5cf27bcc4dfd
#
_entry.id   cb43c8007ba84d18500e5cf27bcc4dfd
#
_cell.length_a   1.000
_cell.length_b   1.000
_cell.length_c   1.000
_cell.angle_alpha   90.00
_cell.angle_beta   90.00
_cell.angle_gamma   90.00
#
_symmetry.space_group_name_H-M   'P 1'
#
loop_
_entity.id
_entity.type
_entity.pdbx_description
1 polymer ?
#
loop_
_entity_poly.entity_id
_entity_poly.type
_entity_poly.pdbx_seq_one_letter_code
_entity_poly.pdbx_strand_id
1 'polypeptide(L)'
;MKLPGLLLGYLVLTVTTVYAQSVKTFNVKSPDGKISVTITTGKNIEWSVNHENTQVILPSSISLTLGDGMVLGDDVSVKKATPTSVDRVINTPIYKKDKVTDNYNELNLTFRKDYGLIFRAYNDGVAYRFFTTKSYDFTVTNEEANFNFKDDDKAFLPFVNDFRHHDKFNTSFEALYDELKLSEVKKDTLAFMPVLVDLGNGKKAAILEGDLQNYPGMYLTTGSTGHNLHGVFAPYPLKEELSNINYVVDDRADYIAKVSGNHTFPWRVVLISTEDKQLANNDMMQRLAEPSKIADISWIKPGKVAWDWWNDWNITHVDFKAGINVPTYKYYIDFAAANKLEYIIIDEGWSDDHDLNKTKLDIPTIVDYAKQKGVGVILWSTWYAMTRDADNLMSKYAQMGVKGFKIDFIDRDDQKMVSSLYSLAGTAAKYHLLVDFHGMYKPSGLVTTWPNVINCEGVKGMENEKWGVKNHPGYDVSIPFIRMLSGPMDYTPGAMRNATKESIRPINSNPMAQGTRCHQLAMYTVFEAPLQMLSDNPTIYMREQESTNFIDAVPTTFDETVALDGKVGEFVTIARRKGTTWFVGSMSNWTPRETTIDLSFLGDGNYKAIIFQDGINADRDATDYVRKEMNVTSKDKITVQLASGGGWAARFEKE
;
A
#
# COMPACT_ATOMS: atom_id res chain seq x y z
N MET A 1 -53.46 61.24 56.16
CA MET A 1 -53.86 60.09 55.33
C MET A 1 -52.98 60.01 54.10
N LYS A 2 -52.07 59.06 54.06
CA LYS A 2 -51.16 58.86 52.92
C LYS A 2 -51.63 57.55 52.25
N LEU A 3 -51.96 57.55 50.98
CA LEU A 3 -52.20 56.39 50.17
C LEU A 3 -50.88 55.77 49.73
N PRO A 4 -50.77 54.43 49.68
CA PRO A 4 -49.64 53.76 49.09
C PRO A 4 -49.83 53.55 47.59
N GLY A 5 -48.78 53.90 46.81
CA GLY A 5 -48.75 53.70 45.37
C GLY A 5 -48.48 52.22 45.04
N LEU A 6 -49.24 51.62 44.14
CA LEU A 6 -49.06 50.26 43.57
C LEU A 6 -48.03 50.36 42.43
N LEU A 7 -46.88 49.69 42.57
CA LEU A 7 -45.95 49.46 41.47
C LEU A 7 -46.40 48.21 40.71
N LEU A 8 -46.84 48.37 39.45
CA LEU A 8 -47.06 47.24 38.53
C LEU A 8 -45.72 46.87 37.85
N GLY A 9 -45.16 45.75 38.26
CA GLY A 9 -43.99 45.20 37.59
C GLY A 9 -44.42 44.44 36.31
N TYR A 10 -43.97 44.93 35.16
CA TYR A 10 -44.08 44.21 33.87
C TYR A 10 -43.03 43.06 33.81
N LEU A 11 -43.50 41.81 33.86
CA LEU A 11 -42.68 40.62 33.61
C LEU A 11 -42.58 40.44 32.09
N VAL A 12 -41.42 40.83 31.49
CA VAL A 12 -41.15 40.54 30.07
C VAL A 12 -40.71 39.08 29.98
N LEU A 13 -41.58 38.19 29.57
CA LEU A 13 -41.21 36.81 29.17
C LEU A 13 -40.53 36.88 27.79
N THR A 14 -39.21 36.77 27.77
CA THR A 14 -38.48 36.51 26.54
C THR A 14 -38.66 35.02 26.18
N VAL A 15 -39.51 34.73 25.21
CA VAL A 15 -39.63 33.43 24.59
C VAL A 15 -38.44 33.28 23.62
N THR A 16 -37.40 32.60 24.07
CA THR A 16 -36.34 32.12 23.16
C THR A 16 -36.90 30.95 22.38
N THR A 17 -37.30 31.16 21.14
CA THR A 17 -37.62 30.12 20.20
C THR A 17 -36.31 29.39 19.85
N VAL A 18 -36.04 28.23 20.48
CA VAL A 18 -35.02 27.30 20.04
C VAL A 18 -35.55 26.68 18.75
N TYR A 19 -35.08 27.13 17.61
CA TYR A 19 -35.30 26.44 16.35
C TYR A 19 -34.54 25.11 16.41
N ALA A 20 -35.25 24.03 16.67
CA ALA A 20 -34.70 22.70 16.47
C ALA A 20 -34.30 22.58 14.99
N GLN A 21 -33.03 22.43 14.72
CA GLN A 21 -32.51 22.23 13.38
C GLN A 21 -33.12 20.97 12.79
N SER A 22 -33.77 21.05 11.63
CA SER A 22 -34.42 19.90 11.01
C SER A 22 -33.37 18.91 10.54
N VAL A 23 -33.42 17.71 11.07
CA VAL A 23 -32.64 16.57 10.60
C VAL A 23 -32.99 16.31 9.13
N LYS A 24 -31.97 16.19 8.27
CA LYS A 24 -32.13 15.81 6.85
C LYS A 24 -31.35 14.55 6.57
N THR A 25 -31.94 13.66 5.78
CA THR A 25 -31.34 12.41 5.36
C THR A 25 -31.13 12.41 3.86
N PHE A 26 -29.97 11.99 3.42
CA PHE A 26 -29.57 11.83 2.02
C PHE A 26 -29.10 10.40 1.80
N ASN A 27 -29.27 9.90 0.56
CA ASN A 27 -28.84 8.56 0.19
C ASN A 27 -28.08 8.61 -1.15
N VAL A 28 -27.01 7.83 -1.24
CA VAL A 28 -26.34 7.50 -2.49
C VAL A 28 -26.17 5.99 -2.57
N LYS A 29 -26.46 5.41 -3.75
CA LYS A 29 -26.36 3.96 -3.99
C LYS A 29 -25.28 3.69 -5.03
N SER A 30 -24.67 2.51 -4.94
CA SER A 30 -23.80 1.98 -6.01
C SER A 30 -24.56 1.86 -7.34
N PRO A 31 -23.86 1.82 -8.48
CA PRO A 31 -24.50 1.64 -9.80
C PRO A 31 -25.35 0.38 -9.89
N ASP A 32 -24.96 -0.73 -9.27
CA ASP A 32 -25.72 -1.98 -9.19
C ASP A 32 -26.84 -1.96 -8.12
N GLY A 33 -26.91 -0.90 -7.30
CA GLY A 33 -27.90 -0.70 -6.26
C GLY A 33 -27.70 -1.53 -4.98
N LYS A 34 -26.66 -2.35 -4.88
CA LYS A 34 -26.44 -3.25 -3.74
C LYS A 34 -25.84 -2.55 -2.52
N ILE A 35 -24.99 -1.54 -2.72
CA ILE A 35 -24.45 -0.72 -1.64
C ILE A 35 -25.26 0.56 -1.53
N SER A 36 -25.62 0.94 -0.31
CA SER A 36 -26.27 2.21 -0.02
C SER A 36 -25.59 2.92 1.14
N VAL A 37 -25.26 4.22 0.93
CA VAL A 37 -24.77 5.12 1.97
C VAL A 37 -25.93 6.01 2.39
N THR A 38 -26.20 6.08 3.68
CA THR A 38 -27.16 7.02 4.28
C THR A 38 -26.37 8.08 5.03
N ILE A 39 -26.65 9.35 4.74
CA ILE A 39 -26.03 10.51 5.38
C ILE A 39 -27.12 11.28 6.12
N THR A 40 -26.96 11.44 7.43
CA THR A 40 -27.85 12.21 8.28
C THR A 40 -27.16 13.49 8.70
N THR A 41 -27.82 14.62 8.54
CA THR A 41 -27.31 15.94 8.90
C THR A 41 -28.27 16.65 9.85
N GLY A 42 -27.74 17.40 10.80
CA GLY A 42 -28.51 18.11 11.82
C GLY A 42 -27.53 18.69 12.83
N LYS A 43 -27.62 18.26 14.09
CA LYS A 43 -26.66 18.66 15.11
C LYS A 43 -25.24 18.23 14.73
N ASN A 44 -25.07 17.02 14.21
CA ASN A 44 -23.81 16.47 13.68
C ASN A 44 -24.06 15.85 12.31
N ILE A 45 -22.98 15.40 11.64
CA ILE A 45 -23.05 14.59 10.45
C ILE A 45 -22.76 13.13 10.85
N GLU A 46 -23.68 12.24 10.50
CA GLU A 46 -23.50 10.81 10.62
C GLU A 46 -23.65 10.14 9.25
N TRP A 47 -22.88 9.11 9.02
CA TRP A 47 -22.99 8.27 7.85
C TRP A 47 -23.10 6.81 8.24
N SER A 48 -23.76 6.03 7.41
CA SER A 48 -23.87 4.58 7.58
C SER A 48 -23.87 3.89 6.23
N VAL A 49 -23.48 2.62 6.20
CA VAL A 49 -23.35 1.83 4.98
C VAL A 49 -24.07 0.51 5.12
N ASN A 50 -24.91 0.19 4.13
CA ASN A 50 -25.54 -1.11 3.97
C ASN A 50 -25.05 -1.74 2.65
N HIS A 51 -24.80 -3.05 2.68
CA HIS A 51 -24.66 -3.87 1.49
C HIS A 51 -25.76 -4.92 1.48
N GLU A 52 -26.71 -4.77 0.54
CA GLU A 52 -27.94 -5.56 0.51
C GLU A 52 -28.69 -5.48 1.86
N ASN A 53 -28.85 -6.59 2.56
CA ASN A 53 -29.52 -6.68 3.86
C ASN A 53 -28.55 -6.62 5.07
N THR A 54 -27.26 -6.39 4.83
CA THR A 54 -26.25 -6.34 5.89
C THR A 54 -25.86 -4.90 6.18
N GLN A 55 -25.93 -4.47 7.41
CA GLN A 55 -25.37 -3.21 7.87
C GLN A 55 -23.85 -3.39 8.03
N VAL A 56 -23.06 -2.72 7.19
CA VAL A 56 -21.59 -2.78 7.17
C VAL A 56 -21.00 -1.77 8.15
N ILE A 57 -21.50 -0.53 8.11
CA ILE A 57 -21.13 0.54 9.05
C ILE A 57 -22.40 1.08 9.67
N LEU A 58 -22.50 1.04 10.99
CA LEU A 58 -23.56 1.68 11.77
C LEU A 58 -23.44 3.22 11.66
N PRO A 59 -24.46 4.00 12.07
CA PRO A 59 -24.34 5.45 12.14
C PRO A 59 -23.07 5.86 12.87
N SER A 60 -22.20 6.57 12.15
CA SER A 60 -20.84 6.94 12.56
C SER A 60 -20.64 8.43 12.31
N SER A 61 -20.25 9.17 13.33
CA SER A 61 -20.04 10.61 13.23
C SER A 61 -18.74 10.95 12.52
N ILE A 62 -18.75 12.07 11.77
CA ILE A 62 -17.60 12.60 11.06
C ILE A 62 -17.56 14.13 11.17
N SER A 63 -16.39 14.69 11.46
CA SER A 63 -16.20 16.14 11.57
C SER A 63 -14.74 16.55 11.40
N LEU A 64 -14.48 17.86 11.18
CA LEU A 64 -13.16 18.47 11.25
C LEU A 64 -13.20 19.62 12.25
N THR A 65 -12.31 19.61 13.23
CA THR A 65 -12.13 20.72 14.17
C THR A 65 -10.99 21.62 13.68
N LEU A 66 -11.29 22.91 13.52
CA LEU A 66 -10.32 23.91 13.07
C LEU A 66 -9.63 24.60 14.24
N GLY A 67 -8.50 25.26 13.99
CA GLY A 67 -7.70 25.93 15.01
C GLY A 67 -8.38 27.14 15.66
N ASP A 68 -9.41 27.70 15.04
CA ASP A 68 -10.26 28.75 15.62
C ASP A 68 -11.41 28.19 16.49
N GLY A 69 -11.48 26.88 16.67
CA GLY A 69 -12.50 26.17 17.42
C GLY A 69 -13.78 25.85 16.63
N MET A 70 -13.85 26.24 15.35
CA MET A 70 -14.98 25.89 14.49
C MET A 70 -14.95 24.37 14.20
N VAL A 71 -16.12 23.71 14.32
CA VAL A 71 -16.28 22.32 13.94
C VAL A 71 -17.08 22.24 12.63
N LEU A 72 -16.44 21.78 11.57
CA LEU A 72 -17.10 21.44 10.31
C LEU A 72 -17.78 20.08 10.48
N GLY A 73 -19.08 20.06 10.45
CA GLY A 73 -19.89 18.87 10.77
C GLY A 73 -20.77 19.07 12.00
N ASP A 74 -20.64 20.20 12.71
CA ASP A 74 -21.52 20.58 13.81
C ASP A 74 -22.50 21.70 13.36
N ASP A 75 -23.74 21.63 13.87
CA ASP A 75 -24.84 22.53 13.52
C ASP A 75 -24.98 22.74 12.00
N VAL A 76 -25.20 21.61 11.31
CA VAL A 76 -25.07 21.50 9.86
C VAL A 76 -26.29 22.07 9.13
N SER A 77 -26.07 23.02 8.22
CA SER A 77 -27.10 23.54 7.32
C SER A 77 -26.72 23.27 5.88
N VAL A 78 -27.42 22.32 5.25
CA VAL A 78 -27.20 21.96 3.84
C VAL A 78 -27.69 23.09 2.93
N LYS A 79 -26.79 23.63 2.11
CA LYS A 79 -27.06 24.66 1.10
C LYS A 79 -27.48 24.01 -0.24
N LYS A 80 -26.79 22.92 -0.63
CA LYS A 80 -27.07 22.20 -1.89
C LYS A 80 -26.68 20.74 -1.75
N ALA A 81 -27.44 19.86 -2.39
CA ALA A 81 -27.12 18.47 -2.60
C ALA A 81 -27.14 18.21 -4.11
N THR A 82 -26.03 17.72 -4.66
CA THR A 82 -25.86 17.50 -6.10
C THR A 82 -25.46 16.04 -6.34
N PRO A 83 -26.38 15.21 -6.84
CA PRO A 83 -26.03 13.88 -7.28
C PRO A 83 -25.40 13.92 -8.68
N THR A 84 -24.40 13.04 -8.92
CA THR A 84 -23.80 12.78 -10.23
C THR A 84 -23.51 11.31 -10.38
N SER A 85 -23.35 10.84 -11.63
CA SER A 85 -22.93 9.48 -11.95
C SER A 85 -21.77 9.53 -12.94
N VAL A 86 -20.81 8.66 -12.78
CA VAL A 86 -19.64 8.54 -13.65
C VAL A 86 -19.50 7.10 -14.10
N ASP A 87 -19.24 6.91 -15.39
CA ASP A 87 -18.87 5.63 -15.99
C ASP A 87 -17.80 5.89 -17.05
N ARG A 88 -16.56 5.55 -16.73
CA ARG A 88 -15.41 5.78 -17.60
C ARG A 88 -14.34 4.70 -17.41
N VAL A 89 -13.37 4.66 -18.33
CA VAL A 89 -12.19 3.80 -18.24
C VAL A 89 -10.96 4.67 -17.99
N ILE A 90 -10.14 4.28 -17.01
CA ILE A 90 -8.83 4.86 -16.71
C ILE A 90 -7.76 3.95 -17.31
N ASN A 91 -6.83 4.50 -18.08
CA ASN A 91 -5.65 3.78 -18.57
C ASN A 91 -4.58 3.76 -17.47
N THR A 92 -4.05 2.58 -17.19
CA THR A 92 -3.12 2.35 -16.08
C THR A 92 -1.92 1.50 -16.52
N PRO A 93 -1.04 2.03 -17.42
CA PRO A 93 0.03 1.24 -18.06
C PRO A 93 1.13 0.75 -17.13
N ILE A 94 1.24 1.34 -15.93
CA ILE A 94 2.22 0.95 -14.89
C ILE A 94 1.45 0.38 -13.69
N TYR A 95 0.74 -0.73 -13.95
CA TYR A 95 -0.13 -1.34 -12.95
C TYR A 95 -0.34 -2.83 -13.23
N LYS A 96 -1.09 -3.50 -12.37
CA LYS A 96 -1.52 -4.91 -12.54
C LYS A 96 -2.62 -5.12 -13.59
N LYS A 97 -3.14 -4.04 -14.18
CA LYS A 97 -4.12 -4.00 -15.28
C LYS A 97 -3.80 -2.80 -16.17
N ASP A 98 -4.02 -2.91 -17.47
CA ASP A 98 -3.84 -1.78 -18.41
C ASP A 98 -5.00 -0.80 -18.38
N LYS A 99 -6.16 -1.24 -17.89
CA LYS A 99 -7.41 -0.46 -17.80
C LYS A 99 -8.16 -0.76 -16.52
N VAL A 100 -8.71 0.28 -15.93
CA VAL A 100 -9.56 0.22 -14.74
C VAL A 100 -10.90 0.89 -15.04
N THR A 101 -12.01 0.21 -14.77
CA THR A 101 -13.35 0.79 -14.84
C THR A 101 -13.60 1.66 -13.63
N ASP A 102 -13.92 2.93 -13.85
CA ASP A 102 -14.28 3.92 -12.83
C ASP A 102 -15.78 4.24 -12.96
N ASN A 103 -16.61 3.43 -12.28
CA ASN A 103 -18.06 3.52 -12.32
C ASN A 103 -18.62 3.70 -10.92
N TYR A 104 -19.22 4.87 -10.64
CA TYR A 104 -19.76 5.23 -9.34
C TYR A 104 -20.90 6.23 -9.43
N ASN A 105 -21.71 6.28 -8.37
CA ASN A 105 -22.59 7.40 -8.09
C ASN A 105 -21.99 8.27 -6.99
N GLU A 106 -22.12 9.59 -7.14
CA GLU A 106 -21.58 10.58 -6.22
C GLU A 106 -22.68 11.47 -5.68
N LEU A 107 -22.59 11.84 -4.42
CA LEU A 107 -23.39 12.90 -3.80
C LEU A 107 -22.45 13.96 -3.24
N ASN A 108 -22.55 15.17 -3.78
CA ASN A 108 -21.82 16.35 -3.29
C ASN A 108 -22.77 17.21 -2.45
N LEU A 109 -22.47 17.32 -1.15
CA LEU A 109 -23.18 18.14 -0.18
C LEU A 109 -22.37 19.41 0.10
N THR A 110 -22.90 20.57 -0.24
CA THR A 110 -22.33 21.86 0.17
C THR A 110 -23.10 22.41 1.36
N PHE A 111 -22.38 22.93 2.34
CA PHE A 111 -22.92 23.49 3.56
C PHE A 111 -22.76 25.01 3.62
N ARG A 112 -23.44 25.67 4.55
CA ARG A 112 -23.07 27.01 4.98
C ARG A 112 -21.71 26.92 5.70
N LYS A 113 -20.99 28.03 5.84
CA LYS A 113 -19.62 28.07 6.42
C LYS A 113 -18.50 27.57 5.48
N ASP A 114 -18.75 27.60 4.16
CA ASP A 114 -17.75 27.39 3.09
C ASP A 114 -16.99 26.06 3.17
N TYR A 115 -17.76 24.98 3.32
CA TYR A 115 -17.25 23.60 3.24
C TYR A 115 -18.29 22.66 2.65
N GLY A 116 -17.86 21.44 2.36
CA GLY A 116 -18.75 20.38 1.90
C GLY A 116 -18.17 18.99 2.11
N LEU A 117 -18.98 18.00 1.73
CA LEU A 117 -18.65 16.58 1.73
C LEU A 117 -19.00 15.96 0.39
N ILE A 118 -18.13 15.10 -0.10
CA ILE A 118 -18.37 14.26 -1.26
C ILE A 118 -18.44 12.81 -0.79
N PHE A 119 -19.51 12.11 -1.17
CA PHE A 119 -19.66 10.67 -0.99
C PHE A 119 -19.70 10.00 -2.35
N ARG A 120 -18.93 8.93 -2.52
CA ARG A 120 -18.96 8.05 -3.69
C ARG A 120 -19.36 6.65 -3.28
N ALA A 121 -20.26 6.04 -4.05
CA ALA A 121 -20.65 4.64 -3.90
C ALA A 121 -20.29 3.89 -5.19
N TYR A 122 -19.38 2.93 -5.06
CA TYR A 122 -18.95 1.98 -6.07
C TYR A 122 -19.64 0.62 -5.82
N ASN A 123 -19.56 -0.32 -6.76
CA ASN A 123 -20.09 -1.66 -6.57
C ASN A 123 -19.27 -2.51 -5.57
N ASP A 124 -18.05 -2.08 -5.24
CA ASP A 124 -17.10 -2.75 -4.36
C ASP A 124 -16.67 -1.93 -3.14
N GLY A 125 -17.35 -0.81 -2.86
CA GLY A 125 -17.04 0.01 -1.70
C GLY A 125 -17.59 1.43 -1.76
N VAL A 126 -17.26 2.20 -0.72
CA VAL A 126 -17.69 3.58 -0.56
C VAL A 126 -16.51 4.45 -0.12
N ALA A 127 -16.56 5.73 -0.48
CA ALA A 127 -15.57 6.70 -0.05
C ALA A 127 -16.23 8.04 0.28
N TYR A 128 -15.69 8.75 1.29
CA TYR A 128 -16.07 10.14 1.54
C TYR A 128 -14.84 11.01 1.76
N ARG A 129 -14.96 12.30 1.47
CA ARG A 129 -13.97 13.32 1.83
C ARG A 129 -14.60 14.67 2.08
N PHE A 130 -14.00 15.44 2.98
CA PHE A 130 -14.29 16.85 3.15
C PHE A 130 -13.62 17.68 2.05
N PHE A 131 -14.19 18.85 1.81
CA PHE A 131 -13.53 19.96 1.08
C PHE A 131 -13.93 21.30 1.68
N THR A 132 -13.09 22.31 1.51
CA THR A 132 -13.36 23.68 1.94
C THR A 132 -13.21 24.66 0.77
N THR A 133 -13.91 25.79 0.88
CA THR A 133 -13.85 26.91 -0.08
C THR A 133 -13.66 28.23 0.67
N LYS A 134 -12.93 28.19 1.79
CA LYS A 134 -12.61 29.38 2.60
C LYS A 134 -11.61 30.28 1.87
N SER A 135 -11.68 31.59 2.14
CA SER A 135 -10.79 32.57 1.52
C SER A 135 -9.46 32.77 2.27
N TYR A 136 -9.22 32.02 3.35
CA TYR A 136 -8.04 32.16 4.22
C TYR A 136 -7.52 30.77 4.63
N ASP A 137 -6.22 30.68 4.88
CA ASP A 137 -5.56 29.47 5.37
C ASP A 137 -5.92 29.24 6.84
N PHE A 138 -5.96 27.97 7.23
CA PHE A 138 -6.33 27.57 8.59
C PHE A 138 -5.59 26.31 9.04
N THR A 139 -5.64 26.02 10.33
CA THR A 139 -5.16 24.75 10.89
C THR A 139 -6.34 23.84 11.17
N VAL A 140 -6.09 22.52 11.07
CA VAL A 140 -6.98 21.45 11.54
C VAL A 140 -6.37 20.89 12.80
N THR A 141 -7.13 20.89 13.90
CA THR A 141 -6.66 20.35 15.19
C THR A 141 -7.08 18.90 15.39
N ASN A 142 -8.20 18.49 14.78
CA ASN A 142 -8.68 17.11 14.85
C ASN A 142 -9.58 16.78 13.65
N GLU A 143 -9.53 15.51 13.24
CA GLU A 143 -10.53 14.90 12.36
C GLU A 143 -11.21 13.76 13.11
N GLU A 144 -12.53 13.80 13.18
CA GLU A 144 -13.34 12.69 13.66
C GLU A 144 -13.72 11.82 12.45
N ALA A 145 -13.17 10.61 12.40
CA ALA A 145 -13.44 9.60 11.39
C ALA A 145 -13.80 8.30 12.09
N ASN A 146 -15.09 8.07 12.31
CA ASN A 146 -15.60 6.92 13.05
C ASN A 146 -16.13 5.83 12.12
N PHE A 147 -15.91 4.56 12.52
CA PHE A 147 -16.35 3.34 11.87
C PHE A 147 -16.94 2.41 12.93
N ASN A 148 -18.27 2.45 13.11
CA ASN A 148 -18.98 1.66 14.11
C ASN A 148 -19.47 0.37 13.49
N PHE A 149 -19.18 -0.76 14.14
CA PHE A 149 -19.63 -2.09 13.73
C PHE A 149 -20.72 -2.60 14.66
N LYS A 150 -21.57 -3.49 14.13
CA LYS A 150 -22.70 -4.05 14.87
C LYS A 150 -22.26 -5.09 15.88
N ASP A 151 -21.38 -5.97 15.43
CA ASP A 151 -20.97 -7.16 16.17
C ASP A 151 -19.50 -7.05 16.62
N ASP A 152 -19.07 -7.93 17.52
CA ASP A 152 -17.68 -8.02 17.95
C ASP A 152 -16.86 -8.81 16.94
N ASP A 153 -16.70 -8.19 15.77
CA ASP A 153 -16.09 -8.78 14.61
C ASP A 153 -14.57 -8.94 14.78
N LYS A 154 -14.01 -9.93 14.09
CA LYS A 154 -12.58 -10.11 13.95
C LYS A 154 -11.99 -9.05 13.03
N ALA A 155 -10.83 -8.51 13.41
CA ALA A 155 -10.09 -7.56 12.57
C ALA A 155 -8.63 -7.99 12.41
N PHE A 156 -8.05 -7.68 11.25
CA PHE A 156 -6.64 -7.81 10.93
C PHE A 156 -6.00 -6.44 11.04
N LEU A 157 -5.15 -6.26 12.05
CA LEU A 157 -4.66 -4.96 12.51
C LEU A 157 -3.12 -4.93 12.52
N PRO A 158 -2.47 -4.09 11.71
CA PRO A 158 -1.03 -3.91 11.76
C PRO A 158 -0.70 -2.82 12.79
N PHE A 159 -0.38 -3.24 14.02
CA PHE A 159 -0.09 -2.30 15.10
C PHE A 159 1.29 -1.67 14.97
N VAL A 160 1.35 -0.39 15.30
CA VAL A 160 2.60 0.30 15.57
C VAL A 160 3.24 -0.34 16.80
N ASN A 161 4.41 -0.95 16.63
CA ASN A 161 5.12 -1.68 17.68
C ASN A 161 6.61 -1.29 17.81
N ASP A 162 7.04 -0.32 17.01
CA ASP A 162 8.37 0.26 17.07
C ASP A 162 8.24 1.76 17.37
N PHE A 163 8.47 2.11 18.64
CA PHE A 163 8.41 3.50 19.10
C PHE A 163 9.82 4.07 19.18
N ARG A 164 10.37 4.46 18.04
CA ARG A 164 11.65 5.15 18.01
C ARG A 164 11.50 6.49 18.75
N HIS A 165 12.39 6.75 19.69
CA HIS A 165 12.44 8.01 20.44
C HIS A 165 11.14 8.40 21.18
N HIS A 166 10.37 7.41 21.64
CA HIS A 166 9.11 7.60 22.39
C HIS A 166 7.98 8.29 21.61
N ASP A 167 8.13 8.54 20.31
CA ASP A 167 7.08 9.05 19.44
C ASP A 167 6.29 7.89 18.82
N LYS A 168 5.05 7.71 19.25
CA LYS A 168 4.16 6.66 18.75
C LYS A 168 3.78 6.79 17.26
N PHE A 169 4.09 7.91 16.62
CA PHE A 169 3.90 8.15 15.19
C PHE A 169 5.19 7.99 14.37
N ASN A 170 6.27 7.52 14.99
CA ASN A 170 7.50 7.20 14.30
C ASN A 170 7.62 5.68 14.19
N THR A 171 7.45 5.14 12.99
CA THR A 171 7.46 3.69 12.71
C THR A 171 7.79 3.45 11.25
N SER A 172 8.46 2.33 10.94
CA SER A 172 8.76 1.89 9.58
C SER A 172 7.55 1.32 8.81
N PHE A 173 6.39 1.19 9.45
CA PHE A 173 5.18 0.57 8.86
C PHE A 173 5.35 -0.90 8.46
N GLU A 174 6.25 -1.60 9.13
CA GLU A 174 6.59 -2.99 8.91
C GLU A 174 6.05 -3.87 10.05
N ALA A 175 4.77 -4.14 10.07
CA ALA A 175 4.15 -5.00 11.06
C ALA A 175 3.39 -6.16 10.42
N LEU A 176 3.39 -7.30 11.10
CA LEU A 176 2.45 -8.37 10.80
C LEU A 176 1.04 -7.94 11.19
N TYR A 177 0.03 -8.59 10.65
CA TYR A 177 -1.35 -8.39 11.09
C TYR A 177 -1.65 -9.23 12.31
N ASP A 178 -2.09 -8.59 13.40
CA ASP A 178 -2.69 -9.27 14.52
C ASP A 178 -4.18 -9.52 14.22
N GLU A 179 -4.65 -10.75 14.43
CA GLU A 179 -6.03 -11.17 14.25
C GLU A 179 -6.72 -11.16 15.61
N LEU A 180 -7.51 -10.13 15.88
CA LEU A 180 -8.17 -9.87 17.16
C LEU A 180 -9.64 -9.53 16.96
N LYS A 181 -10.48 -9.77 17.96
CA LYS A 181 -11.81 -9.16 18.02
C LYS A 181 -11.70 -7.67 18.31
N LEU A 182 -12.65 -6.88 17.83
CA LEU A 182 -12.67 -5.43 18.07
C LEU A 182 -12.63 -5.09 19.57
N SER A 183 -13.29 -5.88 20.42
CA SER A 183 -13.28 -5.73 21.88
C SER A 183 -11.93 -6.05 22.54
N GLU A 184 -11.05 -6.80 21.87
CA GLU A 184 -9.73 -7.19 22.38
C GLU A 184 -8.65 -6.17 22.05
N VAL A 185 -8.95 -5.21 21.16
CA VAL A 185 -8.01 -4.14 20.79
C VAL A 185 -7.76 -3.26 22.02
N LYS A 186 -6.50 -3.16 22.41
CA LYS A 186 -6.12 -2.35 23.57
C LYS A 186 -6.31 -0.87 23.27
N LYS A 187 -6.86 -0.15 24.21
CA LYS A 187 -6.98 1.30 24.15
C LYS A 187 -5.59 1.94 23.95
N ASP A 188 -5.55 3.01 23.18
CA ASP A 188 -4.33 3.78 22.88
C ASP A 188 -3.28 3.04 22.02
N THR A 189 -3.56 1.81 21.53
CA THR A 189 -2.75 1.21 20.47
C THR A 189 -3.16 1.80 19.12
N LEU A 190 -2.19 1.96 18.23
CA LEU A 190 -2.42 2.50 16.89
C LEU A 190 -2.22 1.40 15.85
N ALA A 191 -3.24 1.16 15.03
CA ALA A 191 -3.12 0.35 13.81
C ALA A 191 -2.99 1.29 12.61
N PHE A 192 -1.97 1.09 11.77
CA PHE A 192 -1.87 1.85 10.53
C PHE A 192 -2.69 1.20 9.40
N MET A 193 -3.00 1.98 8.35
CA MET A 193 -3.81 1.51 7.23
C MET A 193 -3.03 0.58 6.28
N PRO A 194 -3.72 -0.35 5.56
CA PRO A 194 -5.14 -0.72 5.66
C PRO A 194 -5.45 -1.66 6.83
N VAL A 195 -6.71 -1.64 7.28
CA VAL A 195 -7.26 -2.56 8.28
C VAL A 195 -8.41 -3.35 7.66
N LEU A 196 -8.53 -4.65 7.97
CA LEU A 196 -9.61 -5.50 7.47
C LEU A 196 -10.45 -6.01 8.64
N VAL A 197 -11.79 -5.88 8.52
CA VAL A 197 -12.76 -6.41 9.48
C VAL A 197 -13.56 -7.52 8.82
N ASP A 198 -13.65 -8.69 9.47
CA ASP A 198 -14.42 -9.85 9.02
C ASP A 198 -15.83 -9.79 9.61
N LEU A 199 -16.79 -9.40 8.80
CA LEU A 199 -18.20 -9.26 9.20
C LEU A 199 -18.96 -10.61 9.24
N GLY A 200 -18.24 -11.71 9.07
CA GLY A 200 -18.82 -13.07 9.00
C GLY A 200 -19.45 -13.40 7.64
N ASN A 201 -19.81 -14.68 7.47
CA ASN A 201 -20.47 -15.20 6.26
C ASN A 201 -19.73 -14.86 4.95
N GLY A 202 -18.38 -14.77 4.98
CA GLY A 202 -17.53 -14.41 3.84
C GLY A 202 -17.49 -12.91 3.54
N LYS A 203 -18.27 -12.08 4.22
CA LYS A 203 -18.30 -10.64 3.99
C LYS A 203 -17.19 -9.94 4.78
N LYS A 204 -16.47 -9.02 4.12
CA LYS A 204 -15.40 -8.26 4.74
C LYS A 204 -15.56 -6.77 4.47
N ALA A 205 -15.08 -5.95 5.41
CA ALA A 205 -14.93 -4.50 5.26
C ALA A 205 -13.45 -4.12 5.42
N ALA A 206 -12.82 -3.56 4.38
CA ALA A 206 -11.47 -3.02 4.49
C ALA A 206 -11.55 -1.49 4.65
N ILE A 207 -10.93 -0.97 5.71
CA ILE A 207 -10.82 0.47 5.96
C ILE A 207 -9.46 0.93 5.46
N LEU A 208 -9.46 1.98 4.64
CA LEU A 208 -8.25 2.59 4.10
C LEU A 208 -8.48 4.07 3.78
N GLU A 209 -7.44 4.75 3.33
CA GLU A 209 -7.52 6.12 2.85
C GLU A 209 -6.93 6.23 1.45
N GLY A 210 -7.39 7.20 0.68
CA GLY A 210 -6.92 7.44 -0.69
C GLY A 210 -6.66 8.91 -0.96
N ASP A 211 -5.83 9.19 -1.97
CA ASP A 211 -5.43 10.55 -2.36
C ASP A 211 -4.85 11.35 -1.17
N LEU A 212 -3.94 10.71 -0.43
CA LEU A 212 -3.30 11.31 0.73
C LEU A 212 -2.27 12.36 0.28
N GLN A 213 -2.68 13.62 0.25
CA GLN A 213 -1.85 14.76 -0.15
C GLN A 213 -1.93 15.87 0.88
N ASN A 214 -0.78 16.42 1.27
CA ASN A 214 -0.68 17.59 2.17
C ASN A 214 -1.55 17.47 3.44
N TYR A 215 -1.62 16.26 4.00
CA TYR A 215 -2.39 15.91 5.19
C TYR A 215 -1.76 14.69 5.86
N PRO A 216 -1.90 14.50 7.18
CA PRO A 216 -1.35 13.31 7.84
C PRO A 216 -2.13 12.04 7.50
N GLY A 217 -1.43 10.89 7.51
CA GLY A 217 -2.04 9.58 7.39
C GLY A 217 -2.92 9.22 8.59
N MET A 218 -3.95 8.40 8.33
CA MET A 218 -4.88 7.94 9.34
C MET A 218 -4.37 6.66 10.00
N TYR A 219 -4.31 6.66 11.34
CA TYR A 219 -4.25 5.46 12.16
C TYR A 219 -5.64 5.17 12.71
N LEU A 220 -5.88 3.92 13.11
CA LEU A 220 -7.09 3.53 13.83
C LEU A 220 -6.78 3.03 15.23
N THR A 221 -7.65 3.35 16.16
CA THR A 221 -7.67 2.80 17.51
C THR A 221 -9.12 2.52 17.93
N THR A 222 -9.31 1.82 19.05
CA THR A 222 -10.66 1.57 19.59
C THR A 222 -11.09 2.68 20.54
N GLY A 223 -12.40 2.97 20.54
CA GLY A 223 -13.01 3.88 21.51
C GLY A 223 -13.30 3.21 22.87
N SER A 224 -13.92 3.97 23.76
CA SER A 224 -14.31 3.50 25.09
C SER A 224 -15.60 2.68 25.11
N THR A 225 -16.34 2.66 24.01
CA THR A 225 -17.68 2.04 23.93
C THR A 225 -17.84 1.26 22.63
N GLY A 226 -18.21 -0.01 22.77
CA GLY A 226 -18.68 -0.83 21.67
C GLY A 226 -17.59 -1.31 20.71
N HIS A 227 -18.02 -1.76 19.56
CA HIS A 227 -17.20 -2.32 18.50
C HIS A 227 -16.94 -1.24 17.47
N ASN A 228 -16.09 -0.27 17.81
CA ASN A 228 -15.75 0.82 16.91
C ASN A 228 -14.26 0.99 16.71
N LEU A 229 -13.92 1.48 15.53
CA LEU A 229 -12.59 2.01 15.21
C LEU A 229 -12.74 3.50 14.91
N HIS A 230 -11.79 4.32 15.37
CA HIS A 230 -11.78 5.75 15.06
C HIS A 230 -10.40 6.23 14.64
N GLY A 231 -10.40 7.25 13.79
CA GLY A 231 -9.20 7.86 13.24
C GLY A 231 -8.36 8.59 14.28
N VAL A 232 -7.05 8.40 14.20
CA VAL A 232 -6.05 9.16 14.95
C VAL A 232 -5.00 9.63 13.96
N PHE A 233 -4.52 10.87 14.12
CA PHE A 233 -3.62 11.51 13.17
C PHE A 233 -2.40 12.06 13.89
N ALA A 234 -1.23 11.95 13.25
CA ALA A 234 0.00 12.50 13.77
C ALA A 234 -0.08 14.04 13.81
N PRO A 235 0.13 14.69 14.97
CA PRO A 235 0.23 16.14 15.00
C PRO A 235 1.43 16.66 14.21
N TYR A 236 1.33 17.89 13.69
CA TYR A 236 2.35 18.52 12.86
C TYR A 236 3.70 18.63 13.61
N PRO A 237 4.84 18.25 13.02
CA PRO A 237 6.14 18.35 13.67
C PRO A 237 6.62 19.80 13.76
N LEU A 238 6.96 20.27 14.97
CA LEU A 238 7.54 21.58 15.23
C LEU A 238 9.06 21.53 15.30
N LYS A 239 9.60 20.51 15.95
CA LYS A 239 11.03 20.32 16.12
C LYS A 239 11.41 18.90 15.71
N GLU A 240 12.48 18.77 14.95
CA GLU A 240 12.99 17.52 14.45
C GLU A 240 14.49 17.45 14.70
N GLU A 241 14.98 16.26 15.03
CA GLU A 241 16.39 16.01 15.31
C GLU A 241 16.89 14.81 14.50
N LEU A 242 18.13 14.88 14.03
CA LEU A 242 18.79 13.74 13.41
C LEU A 242 19.26 12.78 14.50
N SER A 243 18.73 11.55 14.48
CA SER A 243 19.15 10.48 15.36
C SER A 243 19.71 9.34 14.52
N ASN A 244 21.02 9.22 14.50
CA ASN A 244 21.74 8.35 13.58
C ASN A 244 21.37 8.68 12.13
N ILE A 245 20.68 7.80 11.42
CA ILE A 245 20.22 7.96 10.03
C ILE A 245 18.76 8.39 9.90
N ASN A 246 18.01 8.40 11.00
CA ASN A 246 16.60 8.81 11.04
C ASN A 246 16.46 10.27 11.46
N TYR A 247 15.42 10.92 10.94
CA TYR A 247 15.03 12.27 11.33
C TYR A 247 13.74 12.19 12.15
N VAL A 248 13.91 12.27 13.48
CA VAL A 248 12.85 12.03 14.45
C VAL A 248 12.21 13.33 14.93
N VAL A 249 10.95 13.26 15.36
CA VAL A 249 10.22 14.42 15.89
C VAL A 249 10.42 14.51 17.39
N ASP A 250 10.97 15.63 17.85
CA ASP A 250 11.18 15.94 19.26
C ASP A 250 9.98 16.71 19.87
N ASP A 251 9.33 17.56 19.07
CA ASP A 251 8.16 18.34 19.51
C ASP A 251 7.10 18.42 18.41
N ARG A 252 5.83 18.34 18.82
CA ARG A 252 4.67 18.36 17.93
C ARG A 252 3.70 19.49 18.31
N ALA A 253 3.03 20.04 17.31
CA ALA A 253 2.01 21.07 17.47
C ALA A 253 0.74 20.53 18.13
N ASP A 254 -0.15 21.46 18.50
CA ASP A 254 -1.53 21.18 18.94
C ASP A 254 -2.53 21.06 17.76
N TYR A 255 -2.03 20.99 16.52
CA TYR A 255 -2.81 20.79 15.29
C TYR A 255 -2.16 19.69 14.43
N ILE A 256 -2.99 19.04 13.59
CA ILE A 256 -2.55 17.93 12.72
C ILE A 256 -2.14 18.40 11.33
N ALA A 257 -2.73 19.51 10.85
CA ALA A 257 -2.43 20.06 9.52
C ALA A 257 -2.59 21.59 9.44
N LYS A 258 -1.80 22.21 8.54
CA LYS A 258 -1.98 23.56 8.00
C LYS A 258 -2.43 23.44 6.56
N VAL A 259 -3.57 24.01 6.21
CA VAL A 259 -4.14 23.88 4.87
C VAL A 259 -4.58 25.21 4.30
N SER A 260 -4.56 25.34 2.97
CA SER A 260 -5.12 26.47 2.27
C SER A 260 -6.64 26.50 2.43
N GLY A 261 -7.23 27.68 2.30
CA GLY A 261 -8.68 27.85 2.45
C GLY A 261 -9.50 27.05 1.42
N ASN A 262 -9.01 26.95 0.20
CA ASN A 262 -9.55 26.06 -0.83
C ASN A 262 -8.75 24.75 -0.80
N HIS A 263 -9.28 23.74 -0.11
CA HIS A 263 -8.60 22.49 0.14
C HIS A 263 -9.54 21.29 -0.03
N THR A 264 -8.99 20.18 -0.53
CA THR A 264 -9.67 18.89 -0.61
C THR A 264 -8.90 17.90 0.25
N PHE A 265 -9.59 17.28 1.21
CA PHE A 265 -9.01 16.33 2.17
C PHE A 265 -8.90 14.93 1.57
N PRO A 266 -8.08 14.05 2.13
CA PRO A 266 -7.99 12.65 1.70
C PRO A 266 -9.34 11.92 1.79
N TRP A 267 -9.51 10.90 0.94
CA TRP A 267 -10.65 10.01 1.00
C TRP A 267 -10.55 9.08 2.21
N ARG A 268 -11.64 8.90 2.93
CA ARG A 268 -11.86 7.80 3.88
C ARG A 268 -12.68 6.74 3.18
N VAL A 269 -12.19 5.51 3.16
CA VAL A 269 -12.67 4.46 2.25
C VAL A 269 -13.06 3.22 3.05
N VAL A 270 -14.18 2.62 2.68
CA VAL A 270 -14.59 1.28 3.15
C VAL A 270 -14.85 0.43 1.92
N LEU A 271 -13.96 -0.52 1.65
CA LEU A 271 -14.18 -1.57 0.64
C LEU A 271 -15.07 -2.65 1.23
N ILE A 272 -15.90 -3.25 0.39
CA ILE A 272 -16.84 -4.29 0.80
C ILE A 272 -16.68 -5.46 -0.15
N SER A 273 -16.41 -6.66 0.39
CA SER A 273 -16.34 -7.89 -0.38
C SER A 273 -17.25 -8.95 0.19
N THR A 274 -17.72 -9.86 -0.65
CA THR A 274 -18.47 -11.06 -0.27
C THR A 274 -17.63 -12.33 -0.40
N GLU A 275 -16.48 -12.22 -1.06
CA GLU A 275 -15.46 -13.26 -1.21
C GLU A 275 -14.09 -12.59 -1.08
N ASP A 276 -13.17 -13.21 -0.35
CA ASP A 276 -11.84 -12.62 -0.07
C ASP A 276 -11.07 -12.27 -1.36
N LYS A 277 -11.16 -13.11 -2.40
CA LYS A 277 -10.49 -12.87 -3.70
C LYS A 277 -10.86 -11.53 -4.36
N GLN A 278 -12.05 -10.97 -4.08
CA GLN A 278 -12.45 -9.67 -4.61
C GLN A 278 -11.55 -8.54 -4.10
N LEU A 279 -11.03 -8.65 -2.87
CA LEU A 279 -10.08 -7.69 -2.32
C LEU A 279 -8.76 -7.70 -3.11
N ALA A 280 -8.17 -8.87 -3.38
CA ALA A 280 -6.92 -8.98 -4.13
C ALA A 280 -7.03 -8.43 -5.57
N ASN A 281 -8.25 -8.36 -6.13
CA ASN A 281 -8.52 -7.80 -7.46
C ASN A 281 -9.02 -6.34 -7.44
N ASN A 282 -9.04 -5.67 -6.27
CA ASN A 282 -9.59 -4.33 -6.10
C ASN A 282 -8.70 -3.24 -6.73
N ASP A 283 -9.33 -2.18 -7.25
CA ASP A 283 -8.68 -1.08 -7.95
C ASP A 283 -9.04 0.31 -7.38
N MET A 284 -9.59 0.38 -6.16
CA MET A 284 -10.15 1.61 -5.59
C MET A 284 -9.15 2.76 -5.54
N MET A 285 -7.88 2.49 -5.25
CA MET A 285 -6.85 3.54 -5.19
C MET A 285 -6.62 4.20 -6.55
N GLN A 286 -6.67 3.44 -7.65
CA GLN A 286 -6.56 3.99 -9.01
C GLN A 286 -7.76 4.89 -9.38
N ARG A 287 -8.95 4.61 -8.81
CA ARG A 287 -10.19 5.36 -9.06
C ARG A 287 -10.29 6.65 -8.23
N LEU A 288 -9.66 6.68 -7.04
CA LEU A 288 -9.77 7.81 -6.09
C LEU A 288 -8.59 8.77 -6.18
N ALA A 289 -7.43 8.34 -6.65
CA ALA A 289 -6.24 9.17 -6.77
C ALA A 289 -6.42 10.29 -7.80
N GLU A 290 -5.73 11.40 -7.61
CA GLU A 290 -5.60 12.40 -8.65
C GLU A 290 -4.91 11.81 -9.89
N PRO A 291 -5.29 12.27 -11.10
CA PRO A 291 -4.60 11.90 -12.33
C PRO A 291 -3.10 12.21 -12.29
N SER A 292 -2.33 11.48 -13.11
CA SER A 292 -0.88 11.68 -13.24
C SER A 292 -0.53 13.16 -13.51
N LYS A 293 0.45 13.66 -12.76
CA LYS A 293 1.07 14.98 -12.97
C LYS A 293 2.20 14.94 -14.01
N ILE A 294 2.53 13.77 -14.54
CA ILE A 294 3.52 13.56 -15.60
C ILE A 294 2.79 13.36 -16.91
N ALA A 295 2.99 14.29 -17.85
CA ALA A 295 2.32 14.22 -19.15
C ALA A 295 2.88 13.12 -20.06
N ASP A 296 4.20 12.94 -20.08
CA ASP A 296 4.87 11.86 -20.82
C ASP A 296 5.52 10.88 -19.84
N ILE A 297 4.92 9.71 -19.71
CA ILE A 297 5.41 8.61 -18.87
C ILE A 297 6.26 7.58 -19.65
N SER A 298 6.56 7.82 -20.94
CA SER A 298 7.25 6.86 -21.79
C SER A 298 8.68 6.52 -21.34
N TRP A 299 9.30 7.39 -20.56
CA TRP A 299 10.61 7.19 -19.97
C TRP A 299 10.60 6.31 -18.71
N ILE A 300 9.44 6.15 -18.05
CA ILE A 300 9.28 5.30 -16.88
C ILE A 300 9.27 3.84 -17.37
N LYS A 301 10.28 3.07 -16.97
CA LYS A 301 10.44 1.67 -17.37
C LYS A 301 10.32 0.77 -16.16
N PRO A 302 9.16 0.09 -15.99
CA PRO A 302 9.05 -1.00 -15.02
C PRO A 302 10.07 -2.10 -15.33
N GLY A 303 10.52 -2.80 -14.30
CA GLY A 303 11.51 -3.86 -14.53
C GLY A 303 11.93 -4.59 -13.26
N LYS A 304 12.81 -5.56 -13.45
CA LYS A 304 13.40 -6.38 -12.39
C LYS A 304 14.78 -5.87 -12.02
N VAL A 305 15.15 -6.09 -10.76
CA VAL A 305 16.35 -5.54 -10.16
C VAL A 305 17.16 -6.64 -9.48
N ALA A 306 18.44 -6.76 -9.84
CA ALA A 306 19.36 -7.55 -9.02
C ALA A 306 19.79 -6.70 -7.80
N TRP A 307 19.42 -7.18 -6.62
CA TRP A 307 19.61 -6.47 -5.34
C TRP A 307 20.70 -7.13 -4.51
N ASP A 308 21.57 -6.32 -3.89
CA ASP A 308 22.80 -6.75 -3.24
C ASP A 308 22.70 -6.90 -1.71
N TRP A 309 21.81 -6.15 -1.07
CA TRP A 309 21.80 -5.98 0.38
C TRP A 309 21.31 -7.22 1.15
N TRP A 310 20.19 -7.84 0.72
CA TRP A 310 19.61 -8.96 1.46
C TRP A 310 20.57 -10.15 1.55
N ASN A 311 21.27 -10.46 0.46
CA ASN A 311 22.19 -11.59 0.35
C ASN A 311 23.60 -11.29 0.91
N ASP A 312 23.86 -10.10 1.46
CA ASP A 312 25.13 -9.68 2.07
C ASP A 312 26.32 -9.81 1.12
N TRP A 313 26.12 -9.47 -0.16
CA TRP A 313 27.12 -9.62 -1.25
C TRP A 313 27.77 -11.00 -1.32
N ASN A 314 27.07 -12.07 -0.98
CA ASN A 314 27.55 -13.46 -0.85
C ASN A 314 27.81 -14.12 -2.21
N ILE A 315 28.59 -13.47 -3.07
CA ILE A 315 29.05 -14.08 -4.32
C ILE A 315 30.25 -14.99 -4.06
N THR A 316 30.29 -16.11 -4.79
CA THR A 316 31.37 -17.12 -4.71
C THR A 316 31.85 -17.51 -6.10
N HIS A 317 32.96 -18.24 -6.17
CA HIS A 317 33.59 -18.67 -7.44
C HIS A 317 34.00 -17.49 -8.33
N VAL A 318 34.50 -16.42 -7.73
CA VAL A 318 35.04 -15.22 -8.37
C VAL A 318 36.51 -15.03 -7.96
N ASP A 319 37.28 -14.27 -8.74
CA ASP A 319 38.71 -14.00 -8.52
C ASP A 319 38.98 -12.70 -7.76
N PHE A 320 37.93 -12.11 -7.19
CA PHE A 320 38.00 -10.89 -6.38
C PHE A 320 37.29 -11.06 -5.04
N LYS A 321 37.59 -10.19 -4.08
CA LYS A 321 36.87 -10.15 -2.80
C LYS A 321 35.54 -9.47 -3.00
N ALA A 322 34.43 -10.18 -2.73
CA ALA A 322 33.08 -9.65 -2.77
C ALA A 322 32.83 -8.58 -1.68
N GLY A 323 31.92 -7.66 -1.94
CA GLY A 323 31.53 -6.57 -1.07
C GLY A 323 31.22 -5.29 -1.84
N ILE A 324 31.20 -4.14 -1.17
CA ILE A 324 30.91 -2.84 -1.79
C ILE A 324 32.14 -2.36 -2.56
N ASN A 325 32.29 -2.84 -3.79
CA ASN A 325 33.41 -2.49 -4.68
C ASN A 325 33.04 -2.67 -6.16
N VAL A 326 33.78 -2.03 -7.04
CA VAL A 326 33.54 -2.02 -8.49
C VAL A 326 33.50 -3.43 -9.11
N PRO A 327 34.40 -4.39 -8.79
CA PRO A 327 34.31 -5.75 -9.33
C PRO A 327 33.00 -6.45 -8.99
N THR A 328 32.51 -6.33 -7.75
CA THR A 328 31.22 -6.90 -7.32
C THR A 328 30.08 -6.36 -8.17
N TYR A 329 29.95 -5.05 -8.33
CA TYR A 329 28.83 -4.48 -9.09
C TYR A 329 28.94 -4.76 -10.60
N LYS A 330 30.14 -4.88 -11.16
CA LYS A 330 30.29 -5.38 -12.53
C LYS A 330 29.75 -6.80 -12.69
N TYR A 331 29.98 -7.66 -11.70
CA TYR A 331 29.45 -9.02 -11.69
C TYR A 331 27.91 -9.06 -11.61
N TYR A 332 27.31 -8.19 -10.77
CA TYR A 332 25.86 -8.00 -10.72
C TYR A 332 25.29 -7.48 -12.06
N ILE A 333 25.99 -6.54 -12.70
CA ILE A 333 25.60 -6.00 -14.02
C ILE A 333 25.66 -7.08 -15.09
N ASP A 334 26.74 -7.90 -15.13
CA ASP A 334 26.87 -9.00 -16.09
C ASP A 334 25.77 -10.03 -15.91
N PHE A 335 25.42 -10.37 -14.65
CA PHE A 335 24.30 -11.24 -14.34
C PHE A 335 22.96 -10.62 -14.81
N ALA A 336 22.71 -9.37 -14.50
CA ALA A 336 21.49 -8.68 -14.89
C ALA A 336 21.34 -8.65 -16.42
N ALA A 337 22.42 -8.33 -17.15
CA ALA A 337 22.42 -8.34 -18.61
C ALA A 337 22.15 -9.73 -19.21
N ALA A 338 22.77 -10.78 -18.64
CA ALA A 338 22.61 -12.16 -19.10
C ALA A 338 21.17 -12.68 -18.91
N ASN A 339 20.50 -12.25 -17.84
CA ASN A 339 19.14 -12.65 -17.48
C ASN A 339 18.09 -11.57 -17.85
N LYS A 340 18.46 -10.58 -18.65
CA LYS A 340 17.53 -9.53 -19.14
C LYS A 340 16.83 -8.75 -18.02
N LEU A 341 17.49 -8.59 -16.87
CA LEU A 341 17.02 -7.72 -15.82
C LEU A 341 17.32 -6.27 -16.20
N GLU A 342 16.38 -5.39 -15.95
CA GLU A 342 16.47 -3.98 -16.35
C GLU A 342 17.46 -3.19 -15.48
N TYR A 343 17.64 -3.57 -14.21
CA TYR A 343 18.36 -2.77 -13.23
C TYR A 343 19.24 -3.60 -12.30
N ILE A 344 20.20 -2.90 -11.70
CA ILE A 344 20.78 -3.24 -10.40
C ILE A 344 20.46 -2.13 -9.40
N ILE A 345 20.37 -2.43 -8.11
CA ILE A 345 20.44 -1.46 -7.02
C ILE A 345 21.83 -1.57 -6.36
N ILE A 346 22.43 -0.42 -6.09
CA ILE A 346 23.54 -0.27 -5.17
C ILE A 346 22.93 0.25 -3.88
N ASP A 347 22.77 -0.64 -2.91
CA ASP A 347 22.11 -0.36 -1.64
C ASP A 347 23.03 0.36 -0.65
N GLU A 348 22.71 0.43 0.63
CA GLU A 348 23.44 1.14 1.68
C GLU A 348 24.96 0.88 1.64
N GLY A 349 25.76 1.93 1.87
CA GLY A 349 27.22 1.83 2.04
C GLY A 349 28.07 2.37 0.89
N TRP A 350 27.49 2.73 -0.27
CA TRP A 350 28.23 3.32 -1.39
C TRP A 350 28.62 4.80 -1.16
N SER A 351 27.91 5.48 -0.28
CA SER A 351 28.12 6.89 0.11
C SER A 351 28.12 7.05 1.64
N ASP A 352 28.27 8.27 2.11
CA ASP A 352 27.95 8.65 3.47
C ASP A 352 26.42 8.76 3.62
N ASP A 353 25.86 8.23 4.69
CA ASP A 353 24.39 8.15 4.90
C ASP A 353 23.74 9.52 5.14
N HIS A 354 24.55 10.55 5.37
CA HIS A 354 24.12 11.93 5.58
C HIS A 354 24.49 12.86 4.43
N ASP A 355 25.37 12.42 3.50
CA ASP A 355 25.88 13.27 2.43
C ASP A 355 26.23 12.46 1.17
N LEU A 356 25.32 12.41 0.23
CA LEU A 356 25.48 11.69 -1.03
C LEU A 356 26.62 12.22 -1.94
N ASN A 357 27.25 13.35 -1.59
CA ASN A 357 28.43 13.82 -2.29
C ASN A 357 29.73 13.14 -1.82
N LYS A 358 29.71 12.51 -0.65
CA LYS A 358 30.84 11.74 -0.10
C LYS A 358 30.74 10.27 -0.50
N THR A 359 31.10 9.97 -1.73
CA THR A 359 31.04 8.59 -2.26
C THR A 359 32.24 7.76 -1.80
N LYS A 360 31.96 6.49 -1.43
CA LYS A 360 32.98 5.48 -1.09
C LYS A 360 33.23 4.54 -2.27
N LEU A 361 32.43 4.65 -3.33
CA LEU A 361 32.44 3.81 -4.51
C LEU A 361 32.56 4.67 -5.78
N ASP A 362 33.24 4.18 -6.80
CA ASP A 362 33.37 4.83 -8.12
C ASP A 362 32.09 4.60 -8.95
N ILE A 363 31.06 5.39 -8.65
CA ILE A 363 29.75 5.33 -9.33
C ILE A 363 29.87 5.61 -10.83
N PRO A 364 30.62 6.61 -11.32
CA PRO A 364 30.78 6.83 -12.75
C PRO A 364 31.26 5.59 -13.51
N THR A 365 32.31 4.91 -13.03
CA THR A 365 32.82 3.68 -13.66
C THR A 365 31.75 2.57 -13.71
N ILE A 366 30.93 2.42 -12.66
CA ILE A 366 29.86 1.41 -12.62
C ILE A 366 28.74 1.76 -13.57
N VAL A 367 28.28 3.01 -13.58
CA VAL A 367 27.20 3.49 -14.47
C VAL A 367 27.60 3.38 -15.94
N ASP A 368 28.84 3.74 -16.29
CA ASP A 368 29.35 3.60 -17.65
C ASP A 368 29.39 2.13 -18.09
N TYR A 369 29.81 1.23 -17.20
CA TYR A 369 29.81 -0.20 -17.47
C TYR A 369 28.38 -0.75 -17.64
N ALA A 370 27.47 -0.38 -16.75
CA ALA A 370 26.06 -0.78 -16.82
C ALA A 370 25.39 -0.31 -18.12
N LYS A 371 25.66 0.93 -18.53
CA LYS A 371 25.19 1.50 -19.80
C LYS A 371 25.66 0.69 -21.01
N GLN A 372 26.91 0.23 -21.02
CA GLN A 372 27.45 -0.62 -22.10
C GLN A 372 26.75 -1.97 -22.19
N LYS A 373 26.25 -2.48 -21.05
CA LYS A 373 25.53 -3.74 -20.95
C LYS A 373 24.01 -3.60 -21.11
N GLY A 374 23.49 -2.38 -21.21
CA GLY A 374 22.05 -2.10 -21.31
C GLY A 374 21.30 -2.23 -19.98
N VAL A 375 22.00 -2.14 -18.85
CA VAL A 375 21.44 -2.24 -17.49
C VAL A 375 21.40 -0.86 -16.84
N GLY A 376 20.31 -0.53 -16.15
CA GLY A 376 20.17 0.70 -15.37
C GLY A 376 20.75 0.53 -13.96
N VAL A 377 21.19 1.64 -13.36
CA VAL A 377 21.68 1.68 -11.98
C VAL A 377 20.73 2.52 -11.15
N ILE A 378 20.27 1.98 -10.04
CA ILE A 378 19.49 2.67 -8.99
C ILE A 378 20.38 2.78 -7.77
N LEU A 379 20.33 3.91 -7.06
CA LEU A 379 21.16 4.16 -5.87
C LEU A 379 20.26 4.25 -4.64
N TRP A 380 20.75 3.75 -3.52
CA TRP A 380 20.10 3.93 -2.23
C TRP A 380 20.47 5.29 -1.61
N SER A 381 19.56 5.84 -0.82
CA SER A 381 19.83 7.01 0.02
C SER A 381 18.89 7.06 1.22
N THR A 382 19.30 7.72 2.32
CA THR A 382 18.35 8.12 3.36
C THR A 382 17.49 9.28 2.88
N TRP A 383 16.25 9.36 3.38
CA TRP A 383 15.39 10.53 3.16
C TRP A 383 16.08 11.83 3.60
N TYR A 384 16.78 11.79 4.73
CA TYR A 384 17.52 12.94 5.27
C TYR A 384 18.59 13.45 4.30
N ALA A 385 19.46 12.58 3.80
CA ALA A 385 20.54 12.97 2.88
C ALA A 385 19.98 13.54 1.57
N MET A 386 18.94 12.92 1.03
CA MET A 386 18.30 13.35 -0.22
C MET A 386 17.62 14.70 -0.09
N THR A 387 16.88 14.96 0.99
CA THR A 387 16.08 16.18 1.11
C THR A 387 16.88 17.44 1.37
N ARG A 388 18.15 17.32 1.80
CA ARG A 388 19.01 18.48 2.04
C ARG A 388 19.31 19.29 0.78
N ASP A 389 19.40 18.63 -0.38
CA ASP A 389 19.70 19.29 -1.65
C ASP A 389 19.16 18.46 -2.84
N ALA A 390 17.89 18.07 -2.77
CA ALA A 390 17.29 17.12 -3.69
C ALA A 390 17.43 17.51 -5.17
N ASP A 391 17.23 18.78 -5.51
CA ASP A 391 17.28 19.26 -6.90
C ASP A 391 18.68 19.10 -7.51
N ASN A 392 19.74 19.52 -6.80
CA ASN A 392 21.11 19.38 -7.27
C ASN A 392 21.58 17.92 -7.27
N LEU A 393 21.25 17.14 -6.23
CA LEU A 393 21.63 15.74 -6.14
C LEU A 393 20.99 14.93 -7.27
N MET A 394 19.69 15.07 -7.48
CA MET A 394 18.96 14.35 -8.53
C MET A 394 19.43 14.78 -9.92
N SER A 395 19.68 16.08 -10.14
CA SER A 395 20.28 16.58 -11.39
C SER A 395 21.66 15.97 -11.66
N LYS A 396 22.55 15.99 -10.65
CA LYS A 396 23.92 15.44 -10.73
C LYS A 396 23.91 13.97 -11.14
N TYR A 397 23.14 13.15 -10.43
CA TYR A 397 23.12 11.70 -10.66
C TYR A 397 22.36 11.31 -11.94
N ALA A 398 21.33 12.06 -12.33
CA ALA A 398 20.66 11.88 -13.63
C ALA A 398 21.62 12.17 -14.80
N GLN A 399 22.43 13.26 -14.72
CA GLN A 399 23.45 13.58 -15.72
C GLN A 399 24.55 12.50 -15.81
N MET A 400 24.86 11.85 -14.69
CA MET A 400 25.79 10.71 -14.65
C MET A 400 25.22 9.46 -15.32
N GLY A 401 23.88 9.35 -15.44
CA GLY A 401 23.17 8.23 -16.07
C GLY A 401 22.46 7.28 -15.10
N VAL A 402 22.43 7.61 -13.80
CA VAL A 402 21.62 6.91 -12.79
C VAL A 402 20.15 6.95 -13.18
N LYS A 403 19.41 5.88 -12.92
CA LYS A 403 18.01 5.71 -13.33
C LYS A 403 16.99 5.98 -12.22
N GLY A 404 17.43 6.01 -10.97
CA GLY A 404 16.51 6.25 -9.85
C GLY A 404 17.19 6.15 -8.49
N PHE A 405 16.35 6.32 -7.47
CA PHE A 405 16.77 6.20 -6.08
C PHE A 405 15.77 5.33 -5.29
N LYS A 406 16.31 4.44 -4.46
CA LYS A 406 15.65 3.87 -3.31
C LYS A 406 15.88 4.83 -2.15
N ILE A 407 14.81 5.49 -1.66
CA ILE A 407 14.90 6.52 -0.61
C ILE A 407 14.27 5.96 0.67
N ASP A 408 15.09 5.81 1.70
CA ASP A 408 14.80 5.02 2.88
C ASP A 408 14.74 5.86 4.18
N PHE A 409 14.29 5.23 5.28
CA PHE A 409 14.18 5.82 6.61
C PHE A 409 13.24 7.04 6.67
N ILE A 410 12.08 6.90 6.06
CA ILE A 410 10.99 7.90 6.08
C ILE A 410 10.27 7.87 7.44
N ASP A 411 9.86 6.69 7.89
CA ASP A 411 9.38 6.31 9.22
C ASP A 411 8.24 7.17 9.82
N ARG A 412 7.53 7.95 9.00
CA ARG A 412 6.45 8.87 9.43
C ARG A 412 5.45 9.12 8.31
N ASP A 413 4.24 9.54 8.69
CA ASP A 413 3.20 9.99 7.78
C ASP A 413 2.49 11.27 8.24
N ASP A 414 3.15 12.10 9.08
CA ASP A 414 2.63 13.44 9.36
C ASP A 414 2.59 14.32 8.09
N GLN A 415 1.82 15.40 8.13
CA GLN A 415 1.63 16.28 6.96
C GLN A 415 2.96 16.72 6.31
N LYS A 416 3.99 17.02 7.10
CA LYS A 416 5.28 17.50 6.58
C LYS A 416 5.98 16.39 5.79
N MET A 417 5.97 15.15 6.31
CA MET A 417 6.56 14.01 5.64
C MET A 417 5.78 13.66 4.36
N VAL A 418 4.45 13.57 4.42
CA VAL A 418 3.62 13.33 3.22
C VAL A 418 3.92 14.36 2.14
N SER A 419 3.97 15.65 2.49
CA SER A 419 4.28 16.72 1.53
C SER A 419 5.70 16.62 0.96
N SER A 420 6.66 16.17 1.78
CA SER A 420 8.05 15.93 1.35
C SER A 420 8.14 14.85 0.28
N LEU A 421 7.42 13.72 0.44
CA LEU A 421 7.44 12.62 -0.54
C LEU A 421 6.85 13.06 -1.89
N TYR A 422 5.74 13.82 -1.88
CA TYR A 422 5.18 14.39 -3.11
C TYR A 422 6.15 15.37 -3.79
N SER A 423 6.89 16.17 -3.02
CA SER A 423 7.92 17.09 -3.53
C SER A 423 9.10 16.32 -4.14
N LEU A 424 9.60 15.29 -3.45
CA LEU A 424 10.68 14.42 -3.97
C LEU A 424 10.27 13.71 -5.25
N ALA A 425 9.05 13.17 -5.30
CA ALA A 425 8.51 12.52 -6.49
C ALA A 425 8.48 13.48 -7.69
N GLY A 426 8.02 14.73 -7.49
CA GLY A 426 8.01 15.76 -8.52
C GLY A 426 9.42 16.18 -8.95
N THR A 427 10.36 16.30 -8.01
CA THR A 427 11.77 16.64 -8.32
C THR A 427 12.42 15.49 -9.10
N ALA A 428 12.21 14.24 -8.72
CA ALA A 428 12.70 13.08 -9.44
C ALA A 428 12.13 13.01 -10.87
N ALA A 429 10.83 13.27 -11.03
CA ALA A 429 10.17 13.31 -12.34
C ALA A 429 10.78 14.37 -13.27
N LYS A 430 11.14 15.54 -12.75
CA LYS A 430 11.83 16.61 -13.51
C LYS A 430 13.12 16.11 -14.17
N TYR A 431 13.83 15.17 -13.53
CA TYR A 431 15.09 14.62 -14.01
C TYR A 431 14.96 13.20 -14.60
N HIS A 432 13.74 12.72 -14.83
CA HIS A 432 13.43 11.39 -15.34
C HIS A 432 14.04 10.27 -14.47
N LEU A 433 13.91 10.39 -13.16
CA LEU A 433 14.37 9.43 -12.17
C LEU A 433 13.20 8.64 -11.59
N LEU A 434 13.38 7.33 -11.47
CA LEU A 434 12.50 6.44 -10.73
C LEU A 434 12.73 6.63 -9.22
N VAL A 435 11.70 6.38 -8.43
CA VAL A 435 11.78 6.40 -6.97
C VAL A 435 11.13 5.14 -6.40
N ASP A 436 11.81 4.52 -5.45
CA ASP A 436 11.31 3.49 -4.56
C ASP A 436 11.44 4.01 -3.13
N PHE A 437 10.30 4.18 -2.44
CA PHE A 437 10.30 4.72 -1.08
C PHE A 437 10.26 3.59 -0.04
N HIS A 438 11.20 3.62 0.91
CA HIS A 438 11.36 2.66 2.00
C HIS A 438 11.17 3.28 3.39
N GLY A 439 10.90 2.43 4.41
CA GLY A 439 10.50 2.92 5.71
C GLY A 439 9.24 3.80 5.65
N MET A 440 8.42 3.64 4.63
CA MET A 440 7.30 4.53 4.37
C MET A 440 5.94 3.89 4.66
N TYR A 441 4.93 4.74 4.86
CA TYR A 441 3.52 4.33 4.88
C TYR A 441 3.06 3.82 3.49
N LYS A 442 1.89 3.16 3.45
CA LYS A 442 1.24 2.72 2.19
C LYS A 442 1.09 3.89 1.20
N PRO A 443 1.19 3.65 -0.12
CA PRO A 443 1.23 4.73 -1.13
C PRO A 443 -0.04 5.57 -1.28
N SER A 444 -1.23 5.07 -0.92
CA SER A 444 -2.51 5.82 -0.84
C SER A 444 -2.80 6.78 -2.02
N GLY A 445 -2.45 6.39 -3.26
CA GLY A 445 -2.66 7.19 -4.47
C GLY A 445 -1.39 7.89 -5.01
N LEU A 446 -0.32 8.01 -4.24
CA LEU A 446 0.93 8.66 -4.65
C LEU A 446 1.47 8.12 -5.99
N VAL A 447 1.51 6.79 -6.16
CA VAL A 447 2.01 6.12 -7.38
C VAL A 447 1.16 6.38 -8.63
N THR A 448 -0.09 6.76 -8.47
CA THR A 448 -0.96 7.16 -9.59
C THR A 448 -0.72 8.62 -9.97
N THR A 449 -0.60 9.49 -8.98
CA THR A 449 -0.33 10.94 -9.17
C THR A 449 1.11 11.16 -9.69
N TRP A 450 2.06 10.39 -9.20
CA TRP A 450 3.48 10.42 -9.60
C TRP A 450 3.94 9.01 -9.99
N PRO A 451 3.67 8.53 -11.22
CA PRO A 451 3.99 7.17 -11.65
C PRO A 451 5.49 6.85 -11.74
N ASN A 452 6.38 7.83 -11.57
CA ASN A 452 7.81 7.61 -11.37
C ASN A 452 8.15 7.12 -9.95
N VAL A 453 7.24 7.27 -8.97
CA VAL A 453 7.27 6.48 -7.74
C VAL A 453 6.79 5.08 -8.10
N ILE A 454 7.75 4.25 -8.48
CA ILE A 454 7.47 2.98 -9.14
C ILE A 454 7.24 1.84 -8.15
N ASN A 455 7.73 2.00 -6.92
CA ASN A 455 7.49 1.06 -5.84
C ASN A 455 7.51 1.76 -4.48
N CYS A 456 7.01 1.08 -3.45
CA CYS A 456 6.92 1.56 -2.08
C CYS A 456 6.96 0.36 -1.12
N GLU A 457 7.67 0.49 0.00
CA GLU A 457 7.66 -0.55 1.03
C GLU A 457 6.33 -0.53 1.83
N GLY A 458 6.34 -0.07 3.07
CA GLY A 458 5.16 -0.09 3.96
C GLY A 458 4.59 -1.51 4.15
N VAL A 459 5.46 -2.49 4.18
CA VAL A 459 5.17 -3.93 4.32
C VAL A 459 6.30 -4.58 5.10
N LYS A 460 5.99 -5.57 5.93
CA LYS A 460 7.03 -6.37 6.57
C LYS A 460 7.63 -7.35 5.55
N GLY A 461 8.56 -6.84 4.73
CA GLY A 461 9.17 -7.56 3.63
C GLY A 461 10.02 -8.76 4.07
N MET A 462 10.44 -9.55 3.09
CA MET A 462 11.26 -10.75 3.31
C MET A 462 12.61 -10.41 4.00
N GLU A 463 13.10 -9.19 3.89
CA GLU A 463 14.33 -8.76 4.57
C GLU A 463 14.29 -9.00 6.08
N ASN A 464 13.12 -8.93 6.69
CA ASN A 464 12.92 -9.17 8.12
C ASN A 464 13.25 -10.62 8.55
N GLU A 465 13.35 -11.55 7.61
CA GLU A 465 13.76 -12.93 7.88
C GLU A 465 15.27 -13.06 8.15
N LYS A 466 16.07 -12.03 7.84
CA LYS A 466 17.48 -11.95 8.27
C LYS A 466 17.61 -11.95 9.80
N TRP A 467 16.59 -11.45 10.52
CA TRP A 467 16.67 -11.15 11.96
C TRP A 467 15.71 -11.94 12.83
N GLY A 468 14.71 -12.61 12.25
CA GLY A 468 13.70 -13.31 13.07
C GLY A 468 12.95 -14.39 12.32
N VAL A 469 12.20 -15.18 13.10
CA VAL A 469 11.38 -16.31 12.62
C VAL A 469 9.88 -16.00 12.76
N LYS A 470 9.45 -14.79 12.41
CA LYS A 470 8.02 -14.44 12.38
C LYS A 470 7.29 -15.30 11.33
N ASN A 471 5.97 -15.40 11.43
CA ASN A 471 5.15 -16.19 10.50
C ASN A 471 4.99 -15.48 9.13
N HIS A 472 6.02 -15.52 8.28
CA HIS A 472 5.96 -14.94 6.94
C HIS A 472 4.97 -15.64 6.02
N PRO A 473 4.93 -16.97 5.85
CA PRO A 473 3.96 -17.60 4.94
C PRO A 473 2.49 -17.31 5.26
N GLY A 474 2.13 -17.10 6.54
CA GLY A 474 0.80 -16.62 6.90
C GLY A 474 0.57 -15.15 6.54
N TYR A 475 1.60 -14.34 6.67
CA TYR A 475 1.57 -12.93 6.28
C TYR A 475 1.54 -12.77 4.75
N ASP A 476 2.33 -13.54 4.00
CA ASP A 476 2.43 -13.51 2.55
C ASP A 476 1.09 -13.77 1.86
N VAL A 477 0.24 -14.61 2.49
CA VAL A 477 -1.12 -14.89 2.00
C VAL A 477 -2.19 -13.97 2.61
N SER A 478 -1.79 -12.99 3.42
CA SER A 478 -2.68 -11.94 3.96
C SER A 478 -2.52 -10.62 3.19
N ILE A 479 -1.30 -10.21 2.88
CA ILE A 479 -0.99 -8.91 2.27
C ILE A 479 -1.61 -8.69 0.89
N PRO A 480 -1.87 -9.70 0.03
CA PRO A 480 -2.58 -9.49 -1.22
C PRO A 480 -4.02 -8.97 -1.04
N PHE A 481 -4.64 -9.27 0.10
CA PHE A 481 -6.01 -8.87 0.43
C PHE A 481 -6.09 -7.59 1.27
N ILE A 482 -4.98 -7.16 1.90
CA ILE A 482 -4.97 -6.02 2.82
C ILE A 482 -3.98 -4.96 2.32
N ARG A 483 -2.66 -5.19 2.42
CA ARG A 483 -1.63 -4.19 2.08
C ARG A 483 -1.72 -3.73 0.62
N MET A 484 -1.88 -4.66 -0.32
CA MET A 484 -1.96 -4.36 -1.75
C MET A 484 -3.19 -3.56 -2.17
N LEU A 485 -4.20 -3.41 -1.31
CA LEU A 485 -5.33 -2.51 -1.54
C LEU A 485 -4.89 -1.05 -1.71
N SER A 486 -3.76 -0.67 -1.13
CA SER A 486 -3.21 0.68 -1.19
C SER A 486 -2.21 0.90 -2.33
N GLY A 487 -1.87 -0.13 -3.09
CA GLY A 487 -0.94 -0.05 -4.23
C GLY A 487 0.26 -0.99 -4.10
N PRO A 488 1.28 -0.83 -4.97
CA PRO A 488 2.43 -1.72 -5.06
C PRO A 488 3.22 -1.79 -3.74
N MET A 489 3.98 -2.86 -3.57
CA MET A 489 4.81 -3.06 -2.40
C MET A 489 6.16 -3.69 -2.75
N ASP A 490 7.24 -3.15 -2.20
CA ASP A 490 8.56 -3.73 -2.30
C ASP A 490 8.78 -4.79 -1.21
N TYR A 491 8.25 -5.99 -1.46
CA TYR A 491 8.37 -7.15 -0.57
C TYR A 491 9.75 -7.84 -0.66
N THR A 492 10.50 -7.61 -1.73
CA THR A 492 11.82 -8.16 -2.01
C THR A 492 11.90 -9.70 -2.10
N PRO A 493 11.08 -10.38 -2.94
CA PRO A 493 11.08 -11.84 -3.06
C PRO A 493 12.29 -12.40 -3.81
N GLY A 494 12.36 -13.72 -3.95
CA GLY A 494 13.28 -14.42 -4.83
C GLY A 494 14.41 -15.17 -4.14
N ALA A 495 14.34 -15.34 -2.83
CA ALA A 495 15.34 -16.16 -2.12
C ALA A 495 15.37 -17.58 -2.66
N MET A 496 16.56 -18.06 -2.99
CA MET A 496 16.82 -19.43 -3.44
C MET A 496 17.25 -20.34 -2.29
N ARG A 497 17.52 -19.79 -1.13
CA ARG A 497 17.76 -20.53 0.11
C ARG A 497 16.45 -20.58 0.90
N ASN A 498 15.64 -21.58 0.59
CA ASN A 498 14.31 -21.79 1.15
C ASN A 498 14.37 -22.67 2.40
N ALA A 499 13.47 -22.44 3.35
CA ALA A 499 13.45 -23.13 4.63
C ALA A 499 12.03 -23.56 5.03
N THR A 500 11.93 -24.78 5.58
CA THR A 500 10.72 -25.22 6.29
C THR A 500 10.60 -24.47 7.62
N LYS A 501 9.44 -24.58 8.26
CA LYS A 501 9.18 -23.99 9.57
C LYS A 501 10.21 -24.40 10.63
N GLU A 502 10.73 -25.62 10.55
CA GLU A 502 11.69 -26.21 11.48
C GLU A 502 13.14 -25.89 11.14
N SER A 503 13.44 -25.69 9.86
CA SER A 503 14.81 -25.53 9.36
C SER A 503 15.27 -24.07 9.26
N ILE A 504 14.35 -23.10 9.31
CA ILE A 504 14.69 -21.66 9.23
C ILE A 504 15.69 -21.24 10.29
N ARG A 505 16.69 -20.48 9.89
CA ARG A 505 17.71 -19.87 10.79
C ARG A 505 17.92 -18.42 10.36
N PRO A 506 17.62 -17.46 11.23
CA PRO A 506 17.89 -16.04 10.95
C PRO A 506 19.38 -15.78 11.07
N ILE A 507 20.05 -15.64 9.94
CA ILE A 507 21.50 -15.34 9.85
C ILE A 507 21.65 -14.14 8.94
N ASN A 508 21.99 -12.99 9.50
CA ASN A 508 22.06 -11.73 8.75
C ASN A 508 22.95 -11.81 7.51
N SER A 509 24.16 -12.39 7.66
CA SER A 509 25.13 -12.52 6.57
C SER A 509 24.89 -13.73 5.64
N ASN A 510 23.87 -14.54 5.89
CA ASN A 510 23.55 -15.73 5.09
C ASN A 510 22.06 -16.08 5.20
N PRO A 511 21.18 -15.16 4.78
CA PRO A 511 19.77 -15.25 5.06
C PRO A 511 19.08 -16.41 4.34
N MET A 512 17.95 -16.81 4.88
CA MET A 512 17.04 -17.82 4.32
C MET A 512 15.63 -17.22 4.27
N ALA A 513 14.79 -17.70 3.35
CA ALA A 513 13.37 -17.37 3.32
C ALA A 513 12.52 -18.55 3.80
N GLN A 514 11.48 -18.26 4.56
CA GLN A 514 10.46 -19.23 4.97
C GLN A 514 9.58 -19.62 3.78
N GLY A 515 9.15 -20.89 3.77
CA GLY A 515 8.33 -21.45 2.69
C GLY A 515 9.17 -22.10 1.60
N THR A 516 8.49 -22.70 0.62
CA THR A 516 9.11 -23.47 -0.43
C THR A 516 9.69 -22.62 -1.56
N ARG A 517 10.48 -23.24 -2.44
CA ARG A 517 10.93 -22.64 -3.70
C ARG A 517 9.76 -22.13 -4.52
N CYS A 518 8.70 -22.93 -4.65
CA CYS A 518 7.54 -22.56 -5.45
C CYS A 518 6.73 -21.41 -4.81
N HIS A 519 6.77 -21.25 -3.49
CA HIS A 519 6.21 -20.10 -2.81
C HIS A 519 6.90 -18.80 -3.25
N GLN A 520 8.25 -18.78 -3.27
CA GLN A 520 9.04 -17.64 -3.76
C GLN A 520 8.79 -17.34 -5.25
N LEU A 521 8.68 -18.37 -6.09
CA LEU A 521 8.35 -18.17 -7.51
C LEU A 521 6.94 -17.61 -7.72
N ALA A 522 5.97 -18.05 -6.93
CA ALA A 522 4.59 -17.58 -7.01
C ALA A 522 4.47 -16.09 -6.64
N MET A 523 5.30 -15.57 -5.72
CA MET A 523 5.29 -14.16 -5.31
C MET A 523 5.44 -13.19 -6.49
N TYR A 524 6.24 -13.54 -7.51
CA TYR A 524 6.44 -12.71 -8.70
C TYR A 524 5.16 -12.51 -9.53
N THR A 525 4.21 -13.43 -9.39
CA THR A 525 2.89 -13.27 -10.01
C THR A 525 1.86 -12.70 -9.05
N VAL A 526 1.92 -13.04 -7.76
CA VAL A 526 0.90 -12.65 -6.78
C VAL A 526 1.08 -11.19 -6.35
N PHE A 527 2.31 -10.78 -6.04
CA PHE A 527 2.58 -9.43 -5.55
C PHE A 527 2.59 -8.38 -6.68
N GLU A 528 2.14 -7.18 -6.36
CA GLU A 528 2.18 -6.04 -7.25
C GLU A 528 3.46 -5.23 -6.96
N ALA A 529 4.40 -5.25 -7.88
CA ALA A 529 5.64 -4.49 -7.79
C ALA A 529 6.17 -4.16 -9.19
N PRO A 530 5.87 -2.99 -9.76
CA PRO A 530 6.41 -2.59 -11.06
C PRO A 530 7.93 -2.47 -11.11
N LEU A 531 8.58 -2.28 -9.96
CA LEU A 531 10.02 -2.45 -9.78
C LEU A 531 10.23 -3.65 -8.85
N GLN A 532 10.59 -4.82 -9.40
CA GLN A 532 10.58 -6.08 -8.68
C GLN A 532 11.99 -6.54 -8.35
N MET A 533 12.30 -6.67 -7.06
CA MET A 533 13.61 -7.12 -6.60
C MET A 533 13.82 -8.62 -6.82
N LEU A 534 15.08 -9.00 -7.07
CA LEU A 534 15.63 -10.33 -6.93
C LEU A 534 16.60 -10.28 -5.74
N SER A 535 16.22 -10.89 -4.63
CA SER A 535 16.91 -10.71 -3.35
C SER A 535 18.18 -11.53 -3.20
N ASP A 536 18.30 -12.68 -3.87
CA ASP A 536 19.48 -13.54 -3.75
C ASP A 536 20.62 -13.07 -4.67
N ASN A 537 21.83 -13.64 -4.48
CA ASN A 537 22.99 -13.21 -5.21
C ASN A 537 23.14 -13.89 -6.59
N PRO A 538 23.88 -13.28 -7.54
CA PRO A 538 24.06 -13.82 -8.88
C PRO A 538 24.58 -15.26 -8.91
N THR A 539 25.52 -15.64 -8.03
CA THR A 539 26.08 -17.00 -8.03
C THR A 539 24.99 -18.05 -7.75
N ILE A 540 24.10 -17.78 -6.80
CA ILE A 540 23.00 -18.69 -6.45
C ILE A 540 21.98 -18.74 -7.58
N TYR A 541 21.58 -17.60 -8.16
CA TYR A 541 20.66 -17.55 -9.30
C TYR A 541 21.18 -18.34 -10.51
N MET A 542 22.47 -18.22 -10.84
CA MET A 542 23.08 -18.98 -11.93
C MET A 542 23.11 -20.49 -11.64
N ARG A 543 23.27 -20.89 -10.37
CA ARG A 543 23.17 -22.30 -9.98
C ARG A 543 21.73 -22.83 -10.09
N GLU A 544 20.75 -21.99 -9.75
CA GLU A 544 19.32 -22.29 -9.79
C GLU A 544 18.67 -21.70 -11.08
N GLN A 545 19.35 -21.83 -12.22
CA GLN A 545 19.01 -21.16 -13.48
C GLN A 545 17.59 -21.49 -13.97
N GLU A 546 17.06 -22.68 -13.68
CA GLU A 546 15.70 -23.05 -14.04
C GLU A 546 14.65 -22.20 -13.34
N SER A 547 14.82 -21.96 -12.02
CA SER A 547 13.98 -21.03 -11.24
C SER A 547 14.18 -19.58 -11.70
N THR A 548 15.44 -19.18 -11.97
CA THR A 548 15.77 -17.84 -12.46
C THR A 548 15.11 -17.57 -13.81
N ASN A 549 15.12 -18.52 -14.75
CA ASN A 549 14.44 -18.39 -16.04
C ASN A 549 12.92 -18.20 -15.90
N PHE A 550 12.30 -18.78 -14.87
CA PHE A 550 10.89 -18.51 -14.59
C PHE A 550 10.69 -17.07 -14.12
N ILE A 551 11.50 -16.61 -13.16
CA ILE A 551 11.45 -15.23 -12.66
C ILE A 551 11.66 -14.22 -13.80
N ASP A 552 12.65 -14.48 -14.66
CA ASP A 552 12.95 -13.59 -15.81
C ASP A 552 11.78 -13.47 -16.78
N ALA A 553 11.01 -14.54 -16.92
CA ALA A 553 9.86 -14.55 -17.82
C ALA A 553 8.63 -13.80 -17.28
N VAL A 554 8.48 -13.68 -15.95
CA VAL A 554 7.33 -12.97 -15.35
C VAL A 554 7.49 -11.46 -15.51
N PRO A 555 6.57 -10.74 -16.16
CA PRO A 555 6.63 -9.28 -16.26
C PRO A 555 6.28 -8.61 -14.94
N THR A 556 6.62 -7.33 -14.80
CA THR A 556 6.35 -6.54 -13.60
C THR A 556 5.09 -5.67 -13.72
N THR A 557 4.51 -5.57 -14.92
CA THR A 557 3.21 -4.94 -15.20
C THR A 557 2.39 -5.83 -16.10
N PHE A 558 1.07 -5.76 -15.96
CA PHE A 558 0.16 -6.69 -16.65
C PHE A 558 -0.96 -5.97 -17.35
N ASP A 559 -1.55 -6.64 -18.34
CA ASP A 559 -2.71 -6.13 -19.07
C ASP A 559 -4.02 -6.49 -18.34
N GLU A 560 -4.00 -7.62 -17.62
CA GLU A 560 -5.14 -8.15 -16.89
C GLU A 560 -4.71 -8.91 -15.64
N THR A 561 -5.50 -8.79 -14.58
CA THR A 561 -5.34 -9.55 -13.33
C THR A 561 -6.69 -10.12 -12.89
N VAL A 562 -6.71 -11.42 -12.58
CA VAL A 562 -7.87 -12.15 -12.07
C VAL A 562 -7.46 -12.88 -10.80
N ALA A 563 -8.07 -12.55 -9.67
CA ALA A 563 -7.94 -13.36 -8.47
C ALA A 563 -8.86 -14.57 -8.60
N LEU A 564 -8.27 -15.75 -8.75
CA LEU A 564 -9.01 -16.98 -9.03
C LEU A 564 -9.65 -17.54 -7.77
N ASP A 565 -8.90 -17.58 -6.67
CA ASP A 565 -9.34 -18.07 -5.37
C ASP A 565 -8.49 -17.47 -4.25
N GLY A 566 -8.96 -17.55 -3.02
CA GLY A 566 -8.18 -17.14 -1.87
C GLY A 566 -8.99 -16.94 -0.60
N LYS A 567 -8.28 -17.05 0.52
CA LYS A 567 -8.80 -16.76 1.86
C LYS A 567 -7.71 -16.09 2.68
N VAL A 568 -8.00 -14.94 3.23
CA VAL A 568 -7.07 -14.12 4.01
C VAL A 568 -6.40 -14.96 5.09
N GLY A 569 -5.07 -14.92 5.17
CA GLY A 569 -4.26 -15.66 6.14
C GLY A 569 -4.12 -17.15 5.85
N GLU A 570 -4.76 -17.68 4.80
CA GLU A 570 -4.74 -19.10 4.49
C GLU A 570 -4.05 -19.41 3.15
N PHE A 571 -4.55 -18.84 2.07
CA PHE A 571 -4.00 -19.05 0.73
C PHE A 571 -4.47 -17.99 -0.27
N VAL A 572 -3.78 -17.89 -1.39
CA VAL A 572 -4.14 -16.99 -2.50
C VAL A 572 -3.73 -17.60 -3.83
N THR A 573 -4.57 -17.44 -4.86
CA THR A 573 -4.28 -17.82 -6.25
C THR A 573 -4.67 -16.68 -7.18
N ILE A 574 -3.69 -16.14 -7.92
CA ILE A 574 -3.87 -15.03 -8.85
C ILE A 574 -3.35 -15.42 -10.24
N ALA A 575 -4.12 -15.09 -11.27
CA ALA A 575 -3.73 -15.16 -12.67
C ALA A 575 -3.51 -13.74 -13.23
N ARG A 576 -2.44 -13.55 -14.01
CA ARG A 576 -2.12 -12.27 -14.66
C ARG A 576 -1.70 -12.49 -16.10
N ARG A 577 -2.11 -11.61 -17.00
CA ARG A 577 -1.82 -11.70 -18.43
C ARG A 577 -0.95 -10.54 -18.92
N LYS A 578 0.02 -10.88 -19.77
CA LYS A 578 0.76 -9.91 -20.58
C LYS A 578 0.80 -10.37 -22.02
N GLY A 579 0.26 -9.56 -22.93
CA GLY A 579 0.07 -10.00 -24.32
C GLY A 579 -0.83 -11.24 -24.39
N THR A 580 -0.30 -12.33 -24.92
CA THR A 580 -0.99 -13.63 -25.03
C THR A 580 -0.60 -14.63 -23.95
N THR A 581 0.35 -14.29 -23.08
CA THR A 581 0.87 -15.18 -22.03
C THR A 581 0.20 -14.90 -20.69
N TRP A 582 -0.25 -15.97 -20.03
CA TRP A 582 -0.76 -15.92 -18.68
C TRP A 582 0.27 -16.45 -17.68
N PHE A 583 0.30 -15.86 -16.52
CA PHE A 583 1.09 -16.27 -15.37
C PHE A 583 0.16 -16.51 -14.20
N VAL A 584 0.38 -17.60 -13.46
CA VAL A 584 -0.42 -17.92 -12.28
C VAL A 584 0.50 -18.20 -11.11
N GLY A 585 0.21 -17.59 -9.98
CA GLY A 585 0.85 -17.87 -8.71
C GLY A 585 -0.18 -18.33 -7.68
N SER A 586 0.13 -19.40 -6.95
CA SER A 586 -0.65 -19.87 -5.81
C SER A 586 0.28 -20.06 -4.61
N MET A 587 -0.12 -19.55 -3.44
CA MET A 587 0.66 -19.62 -2.20
C MET A 587 -0.22 -20.08 -1.04
N SER A 588 0.35 -20.82 -0.09
CA SER A 588 -0.29 -21.28 1.13
C SER A 588 0.49 -20.84 2.37
N ASN A 589 -0.23 -20.69 3.49
CA ASN A 589 0.38 -20.58 4.81
C ASN A 589 1.02 -21.94 5.23
N TRP A 590 1.39 -22.08 6.51
CA TRP A 590 1.99 -23.33 7.01
C TRP A 590 1.05 -24.56 7.00
N THR A 591 -0.23 -24.41 6.63
CA THR A 591 -1.17 -25.52 6.48
C THR A 591 -1.14 -26.04 5.05
N PRO A 592 -0.69 -27.29 4.82
CA PRO A 592 -0.75 -27.92 3.49
C PRO A 592 -2.18 -27.98 2.99
N ARG A 593 -2.36 -27.85 1.66
CA ARG A 593 -3.69 -27.92 1.06
C ARG A 593 -3.68 -28.41 -0.38
N GLU A 594 -4.80 -28.97 -0.78
CA GLU A 594 -5.12 -29.23 -2.17
C GLU A 594 -6.09 -28.14 -2.66
N THR A 595 -5.85 -27.62 -3.84
CA THR A 595 -6.76 -26.69 -4.52
C THR A 595 -6.90 -27.07 -6.00
N THR A 596 -7.95 -26.59 -6.65
CA THR A 596 -8.18 -26.79 -8.07
C THR A 596 -8.19 -25.46 -8.79
N ILE A 597 -7.31 -25.30 -9.78
CA ILE A 597 -7.25 -24.13 -10.64
C ILE A 597 -8.09 -24.41 -11.89
N ASP A 598 -9.18 -23.68 -12.06
CA ASP A 598 -10.00 -23.66 -13.27
C ASP A 598 -9.34 -22.75 -14.31
N LEU A 599 -9.03 -23.31 -15.49
CA LEU A 599 -8.31 -22.58 -16.55
C LEU A 599 -9.21 -21.74 -17.47
N SER A 600 -10.47 -21.54 -17.12
CA SER A 600 -11.43 -20.75 -17.93
C SER A 600 -10.97 -19.32 -18.24
N PHE A 601 -10.04 -18.76 -17.48
CA PHE A 601 -9.43 -17.45 -17.72
C PHE A 601 -8.53 -17.40 -18.96
N LEU A 602 -8.04 -18.54 -19.48
CA LEU A 602 -7.13 -18.59 -20.63
C LEU A 602 -7.75 -18.11 -21.93
N GLY A 603 -9.08 -18.23 -22.08
CA GLY A 603 -9.77 -18.00 -23.34
C GLY A 603 -9.59 -19.16 -24.34
N ASP A 604 -10.01 -18.95 -25.60
CA ASP A 604 -9.98 -19.99 -26.62
C ASP A 604 -8.57 -20.29 -27.13
N GLY A 605 -8.32 -21.57 -27.45
CA GLY A 605 -7.07 -22.06 -28.04
C GLY A 605 -6.35 -23.09 -27.17
N ASN A 606 -5.22 -23.56 -27.69
CA ASN A 606 -4.30 -24.42 -26.97
C ASN A 606 -3.21 -23.60 -26.32
N TYR A 607 -2.77 -24.05 -25.16
CA TYR A 607 -1.72 -23.40 -24.39
C TYR A 607 -0.69 -24.44 -23.93
N LYS A 608 0.58 -24.11 -24.04
CA LYS A 608 1.66 -24.80 -23.39
C LYS A 608 1.82 -24.28 -21.96
N ALA A 609 1.55 -25.12 -20.98
CA ALA A 609 1.76 -24.81 -19.55
C ALA A 609 3.15 -25.26 -19.12
N ILE A 610 3.92 -24.33 -18.51
CA ILE A 610 5.20 -24.60 -17.83
C ILE A 610 4.95 -24.35 -16.35
N ILE A 611 5.02 -25.41 -15.57
CA ILE A 611 4.55 -25.46 -14.18
C ILE A 611 5.70 -25.77 -13.24
N PHE A 612 5.81 -25.00 -12.17
CA PHE A 612 6.65 -25.27 -10.99
C PHE A 612 5.71 -25.56 -9.82
N GLN A 613 5.84 -26.75 -9.22
CA GLN A 613 5.05 -27.18 -8.09
C GLN A 613 5.93 -27.74 -6.98
N ASP A 614 5.49 -27.65 -5.74
CA ASP A 614 6.15 -28.26 -4.62
C ASP A 614 6.40 -29.75 -4.87
N GLY A 615 7.61 -30.21 -4.57
CA GLY A 615 7.98 -31.62 -4.63
C GLY A 615 7.34 -32.42 -3.49
N ILE A 616 7.38 -33.74 -3.61
CA ILE A 616 6.75 -34.62 -2.62
C ILE A 616 7.42 -34.56 -1.24
N ASN A 617 8.67 -34.07 -1.17
CA ASN A 617 9.43 -33.92 0.07
C ASN A 617 9.64 -32.42 0.43
N ALA A 618 8.86 -31.51 -0.15
CA ALA A 618 8.99 -30.07 0.14
C ALA A 618 8.72 -29.71 1.62
N ASP A 619 8.04 -30.59 2.35
CA ASP A 619 7.85 -30.50 3.81
C ASP A 619 9.15 -30.76 4.62
N ARG A 620 10.17 -31.38 4.00
CA ARG A 620 11.48 -31.69 4.60
C ARG A 620 12.59 -30.83 4.04
N ASP A 621 12.56 -30.62 2.73
CA ASP A 621 13.48 -29.78 1.99
C ASP A 621 12.68 -28.76 1.18
N ALA A 622 12.62 -27.53 1.67
CA ALA A 622 11.83 -26.46 1.06
C ALA A 622 12.32 -26.08 -0.36
N THR A 623 13.47 -26.59 -0.79
CA THR A 623 13.98 -26.42 -2.16
C THR A 623 13.49 -27.51 -3.12
N ASP A 624 12.82 -28.57 -2.61
CA ASP A 624 12.29 -29.64 -3.45
C ASP A 624 11.09 -29.16 -4.28
N TYR A 625 11.25 -29.21 -5.60
CA TYR A 625 10.17 -28.85 -6.54
C TYR A 625 10.22 -29.75 -7.78
N VAL A 626 9.12 -29.77 -8.51
CA VAL A 626 9.01 -30.47 -9.79
C VAL A 626 8.61 -29.46 -10.86
N ARG A 627 9.38 -29.40 -11.94
CA ARG A 627 9.01 -28.69 -13.17
C ARG A 627 8.32 -29.64 -14.15
N LYS A 628 7.16 -29.23 -14.67
CA LYS A 628 6.36 -29.99 -15.64
C LYS A 628 6.00 -29.11 -16.84
N GLU A 629 5.83 -29.76 -17.99
CA GLU A 629 5.24 -29.15 -19.17
C GLU A 629 4.02 -30.00 -19.62
N MET A 630 2.94 -29.34 -20.02
CA MET A 630 1.75 -29.99 -20.53
C MET A 630 0.95 -29.06 -21.42
N ASN A 631 0.19 -29.63 -22.36
CA ASN A 631 -0.74 -28.88 -23.17
C ASN A 631 -2.10 -28.83 -22.47
N VAL A 632 -2.72 -27.67 -22.49
CA VAL A 632 -4.00 -27.40 -21.82
C VAL A 632 -4.87 -26.46 -22.65
N THR A 633 -6.14 -26.42 -22.30
CA THR A 633 -7.14 -25.50 -22.84
C THR A 633 -7.90 -24.79 -21.71
N SER A 634 -8.72 -23.81 -22.05
CA SER A 634 -9.62 -23.14 -21.09
C SER A 634 -10.68 -24.06 -20.47
N LYS A 635 -10.81 -25.31 -20.94
CA LYS A 635 -11.77 -26.29 -20.40
C LYS A 635 -11.16 -27.19 -19.31
N ASP A 636 -9.85 -27.13 -19.16
CA ASP A 636 -9.12 -27.98 -18.23
C ASP A 636 -9.12 -27.40 -16.82
N LYS A 637 -8.90 -28.28 -15.85
CA LYS A 637 -8.69 -27.97 -14.45
C LYS A 637 -7.42 -28.67 -13.95
N ILE A 638 -6.63 -27.96 -13.17
CA ILE A 638 -5.40 -28.50 -12.60
C ILE A 638 -5.57 -28.63 -11.09
N THR A 639 -5.46 -29.86 -10.57
CA THR A 639 -5.36 -30.07 -9.12
C THR A 639 -3.92 -29.78 -8.68
N VAL A 640 -3.76 -28.93 -7.69
CA VAL A 640 -2.51 -28.42 -7.17
C VAL A 640 -2.37 -28.83 -5.70
N GLN A 641 -1.24 -29.45 -5.36
CA GLN A 641 -0.84 -29.71 -3.98
C GLN A 641 0.12 -28.61 -3.53
N LEU A 642 -0.22 -27.92 -2.46
CA LEU A 642 0.62 -26.92 -1.80
C LEU A 642 1.13 -27.53 -0.50
N ALA A 643 2.44 -27.60 -0.33
CA ALA A 643 3.08 -28.06 0.90
C ALA A 643 2.87 -27.08 2.06
N SER A 644 3.43 -27.37 3.23
CA SER A 644 3.49 -26.43 4.35
C SER A 644 4.36 -25.22 3.97
N GLY A 645 3.79 -24.00 3.98
CA GLY A 645 4.45 -22.81 3.42
C GLY A 645 4.69 -22.94 1.92
N GLY A 646 3.83 -23.69 1.23
CA GLY A 646 4.03 -24.13 -0.13
C GLY A 646 3.56 -23.16 -1.19
N GLY A 647 3.91 -23.48 -2.43
CA GLY A 647 3.55 -22.68 -3.59
C GLY A 647 3.41 -23.49 -4.88
N TRP A 648 2.85 -22.82 -5.86
CA TRP A 648 2.71 -23.29 -7.23
C TRP A 648 2.78 -22.07 -8.17
N ALA A 649 3.60 -22.19 -9.21
CA ALA A 649 3.78 -21.11 -10.17
C ALA A 649 3.72 -21.68 -11.59
N ALA A 650 3.04 -20.99 -12.50
CA ALA A 650 2.92 -21.46 -13.88
C ALA A 650 2.91 -20.32 -14.89
N ARG A 651 3.37 -20.63 -16.09
CA ARG A 651 3.28 -19.81 -17.28
C ARG A 651 2.52 -20.59 -18.37
N PHE A 652 1.52 -19.94 -18.98
CA PHE A 652 0.71 -20.49 -20.05
C PHE A 652 0.95 -19.69 -21.35
N GLU A 653 1.59 -20.30 -22.31
CA GLU A 653 1.92 -19.70 -23.61
C GLU A 653 0.92 -20.18 -24.66
N LYS A 654 0.25 -19.26 -25.34
CA LYS A 654 -0.70 -19.58 -26.39
C LYS A 654 0.06 -20.14 -27.59
N GLU A 655 -0.35 -21.33 -28.10
CA GLU A 655 0.21 -21.97 -29.30
C GLU A 655 -0.31 -21.36 -30.60
#